data_6a6b749e012a28cb14524a6b5eb1998b
#
_entry.id   6a6b749e012a28cb14524a6b5eb1998b
#
_cell.length_a   1.000
_cell.length_b   1.000
_cell.length_c   1.000
_cell.angle_alpha   90.00
_cell.angle_beta   90.00
_cell.angle_gamma   90.00
#
_symmetry.space_group_name_H-M   'P 1'
#
loop_
_entity.id
_entity.type
_entity.pdbx_description
1 polymer ?
#
loop_
_entity_poly.entity_id
_entity_poly.type
_entity_poly.pdbx_seq_one_letter_code
_entity_poly.pdbx_strand_id
1 'polypeptide(L)'
;MMQRNTDARDIARVFQVINAFFSGLFPRFGLLATGAALLAATPSIAAQEAVTIQAAKASADLAWLMAAAGMVMMMQVGFLLLEAGMVRSKNSINVAQKNLLDFVFGVVGFAAIGFMLAFGSSGVLPFGIDADYFLLKGLDSWLAGFFVFQVMFCGTAATIVSGAVAERMSLSAYVLGSIVLSTLIYPVFVHWVWGTAIGPNSGAFLANLGFVDFAGSTVVHATGGWVALAACLVIGSRRGRFDAEGRPIRIAGNNPVLSTTGALILFFGWIGFNGGSTLAANADVAPIILNTVLAGGMGTCVGYVIGAKQDGVVLPEKALCGMLGALVAVTAGCHLLEPGGALLIGALGSIVALYGNQYMEEKLKIDDAVGAVGVHAFAGVAGTVALALLAPVDRLPAGGRFDQLYIQIFGSALNFYWAFGLGYAFFWTLDKLVPIRVTAEAEDIGLNIAEHGTHLGVGHVEDALSKLVSGKADLGDRLAVDPGDEAEKLTRLFNSLMDNIQQQERSRSELEAQVRDQEEADRVTALANATFEAIVMHEGGMIIDGNEQFEVLTARKIRDLVGTSILDLVDETGRRLLIDDPNPAPDVSREFQIVRMDGTTIPIEARGRNIEYRGRHIRISCLVDLRERKAVEGRMRHLAQHDPLTGIANRALFTETLAAHVAQANDGWGCGVLLVDLDHFKDVNDLYGHPAGDEVIREASRRLTEVLGPSDMAARLGGDEFAVILGNCHFEAQLEDVSRRLIESFRQPFDTGQGERIKCGVSIGGALCPEHAGELDELIGRAEEVRPEHVPRLSPGHG
;
A
#
# COMPACT_ATOMS: atom_id res chain seq x y z
N MET A 1 14.99 30.70 -38.26
CA MET A 1 14.25 31.36 -39.35
C MET A 1 15.24 31.59 -40.50
N MET A 2 14.83 31.29 -41.71
CA MET A 2 15.62 31.33 -42.97
C MET A 2 16.67 30.22 -43.07
N GLN A 3 16.32 29.21 -43.83
CA GLN A 3 17.04 28.51 -44.90
C GLN A 3 16.46 27.11 -45.08
N ARG A 4 15.68 26.95 -46.12
CA ARG A 4 15.49 25.72 -46.93
C ARG A 4 14.24 25.88 -47.81
N ASN A 5 14.34 26.73 -48.81
CA ASN A 5 13.34 26.79 -49.86
C ASN A 5 13.99 27.01 -51.24
N THR A 6 15.19 26.41 -51.45
CA THR A 6 15.92 26.54 -52.70
C THR A 6 15.93 25.26 -53.54
N ASP A 7 15.67 24.08 -52.96
CA ASP A 7 15.88 22.80 -53.70
C ASP A 7 14.74 22.42 -54.68
N ALA A 8 13.50 22.86 -54.44
CA ALA A 8 12.38 22.48 -55.33
C ALA A 8 12.33 23.29 -56.64
N ARG A 9 12.87 24.52 -56.66
CA ARG A 9 12.86 25.38 -57.87
C ARG A 9 14.02 25.07 -58.79
N ASP A 10 15.16 24.63 -58.26
CA ASP A 10 16.31 24.25 -59.03
C ASP A 10 16.14 22.87 -59.67
N ILE A 11 15.44 21.95 -59.06
CA ILE A 11 15.06 20.66 -59.67
C ILE A 11 14.07 20.88 -60.80
N ALA A 12 13.11 21.80 -60.65
CA ALA A 12 12.15 22.11 -61.71
C ALA A 12 12.86 22.79 -62.93
N ARG A 13 13.89 23.61 -62.73
CA ARG A 13 14.68 24.23 -63.79
C ARG A 13 15.57 23.21 -64.52
N VAL A 14 16.15 22.26 -63.84
CA VAL A 14 16.92 21.16 -64.45
C VAL A 14 16.00 20.30 -65.31
N PHE A 15 14.79 20.00 -64.86
CA PHE A 15 13.80 19.27 -65.69
C PHE A 15 13.32 20.06 -66.91
N GLN A 16 13.17 21.39 -66.81
CA GLN A 16 12.81 22.22 -67.96
C GLN A 16 13.96 22.32 -69.00
N VAL A 17 15.22 22.36 -68.57
CA VAL A 17 16.38 22.38 -69.49
C VAL A 17 16.56 21.04 -70.15
N ILE A 18 16.36 19.91 -69.43
CA ILE A 18 16.44 18.58 -70.01
C ILE A 18 15.33 18.37 -71.04
N ASN A 19 14.09 18.81 -70.74
CA ASN A 19 12.96 18.68 -71.66
C ASN A 19 13.14 19.57 -72.91
N ALA A 20 13.75 20.76 -72.82
CA ALA A 20 14.05 21.65 -73.95
C ALA A 20 15.20 21.08 -74.83
N PHE A 21 16.15 20.36 -74.23
CA PHE A 21 17.26 19.75 -74.99
C PHE A 21 16.82 18.53 -75.79
N PHE A 22 15.89 17.71 -75.25
CA PHE A 22 15.41 16.51 -75.95
C PHE A 22 14.28 16.76 -76.98
N SER A 23 13.48 17.85 -76.85
CA SER A 23 12.45 18.19 -77.81
C SER A 23 12.99 18.84 -79.13
N GLY A 24 14.28 19.25 -79.17
CA GLY A 24 14.91 19.87 -80.31
C GLY A 24 15.59 18.90 -81.28
N LEU A 25 15.90 17.65 -80.88
CA LEU A 25 16.76 16.77 -81.68
C LEU A 25 16.10 15.60 -82.39
N PHE A 26 14.88 15.11 -81.99
CA PHE A 26 14.22 13.98 -82.68
C PHE A 26 12.70 13.99 -82.55
N PRO A 27 11.96 14.53 -83.58
CA PRO A 27 10.49 14.66 -83.46
C PRO A 27 9.67 13.40 -83.78
N ARG A 28 10.26 12.20 -83.98
CA ARG A 28 9.50 10.98 -84.30
C ARG A 28 9.88 9.73 -83.50
N PHE A 29 10.84 9.77 -82.61
CA PHE A 29 11.19 8.65 -81.71
C PHE A 29 10.76 8.85 -80.24
N GLY A 30 10.26 10.01 -79.92
CA GLY A 30 9.92 10.35 -78.54
C GLY A 30 8.72 9.61 -77.92
N LEU A 31 7.71 9.24 -78.70
CA LEU A 31 6.52 8.57 -78.17
C LEU A 31 6.71 7.08 -77.88
N LEU A 32 7.62 6.39 -78.53
CA LEU A 32 7.92 4.97 -78.27
C LEU A 32 8.91 4.80 -77.11
N ALA A 33 9.85 5.76 -76.99
CA ALA A 33 10.81 5.74 -75.86
C ALA A 33 10.18 6.17 -74.52
N THR A 34 9.25 7.09 -74.55
CA THR A 34 8.48 7.48 -73.35
C THR A 34 7.51 6.40 -72.91
N GLY A 35 6.86 5.68 -73.86
CA GLY A 35 6.03 4.51 -73.55
C GLY A 35 6.81 3.34 -72.95
N ALA A 36 7.99 3.06 -73.50
CA ALA A 36 8.89 1.99 -72.98
C ALA A 36 9.52 2.37 -71.62
N ALA A 37 9.87 3.67 -71.42
CA ALA A 37 10.38 4.16 -70.15
C ALA A 37 9.28 4.16 -69.04
N LEU A 38 8.02 4.48 -69.40
CA LEU A 38 6.89 4.38 -68.45
C LEU A 38 6.55 2.90 -68.11
N LEU A 39 6.61 1.98 -69.09
CA LEU A 39 6.40 0.54 -68.88
C LEU A 39 7.56 -0.14 -68.09
N ALA A 40 8.79 0.40 -68.25
CA ALA A 40 9.93 -0.09 -67.48
C ALA A 40 10.02 0.53 -66.04
N ALA A 41 9.43 1.72 -65.87
CA ALA A 41 9.42 2.40 -64.55
C ALA A 41 8.32 1.89 -63.59
N THR A 42 7.21 1.33 -64.15
CA THR A 42 6.13 0.83 -63.30
C THR A 42 6.56 -0.33 -62.38
N PRO A 43 7.33 -1.34 -62.81
CA PRO A 43 7.79 -2.38 -61.86
C PRO A 43 8.85 -1.82 -60.89
N SER A 44 9.66 -0.80 -61.30
CA SER A 44 10.65 -0.21 -60.36
C SER A 44 10.00 0.73 -59.30
N ILE A 45 8.93 1.44 -59.69
CA ILE A 45 8.15 2.26 -58.75
C ILE A 45 7.40 1.36 -57.76
N ALA A 46 6.71 0.29 -58.26
CA ALA A 46 6.03 -0.67 -57.39
C ALA A 46 6.98 -1.41 -56.46
N ALA A 47 8.19 -1.77 -56.95
CA ALA A 47 9.21 -2.40 -56.11
C ALA A 47 9.77 -1.42 -55.08
N GLN A 48 9.98 -0.15 -55.43
CA GLN A 48 10.46 0.88 -54.50
C GLN A 48 9.36 1.26 -53.46
N GLU A 49 8.08 1.27 -53.87
CA GLU A 49 6.96 1.48 -52.98
C GLU A 49 6.80 0.32 -52.02
N ALA A 50 6.93 -0.95 -52.47
CA ALA A 50 6.92 -2.14 -51.63
C ALA A 50 8.11 -2.15 -50.66
N VAL A 51 9.29 -1.78 -51.06
CA VAL A 51 10.47 -1.64 -50.17
C VAL A 51 10.24 -0.55 -49.14
N THR A 52 9.61 0.58 -49.51
CA THR A 52 9.30 1.65 -48.59
C THR A 52 8.26 1.28 -47.55
N ILE A 53 7.23 0.54 -47.95
CA ILE A 53 6.17 -0.01 -47.08
C ILE A 53 6.76 -1.02 -46.09
N GLN A 54 7.62 -1.91 -46.57
CA GLN A 54 8.28 -2.91 -45.73
C GLN A 54 9.24 -2.25 -44.69
N ALA A 55 9.97 -1.25 -45.09
CA ALA A 55 10.83 -0.48 -44.17
C ALA A 55 10.02 0.31 -43.13
N ALA A 56 8.91 0.91 -43.55
CA ALA A 56 8.00 1.59 -42.62
C ALA A 56 7.41 0.61 -41.60
N LYS A 57 7.00 -0.58 -42.07
CA LYS A 57 6.49 -1.64 -41.18
C LYS A 57 7.55 -2.09 -40.18
N ALA A 58 8.76 -2.40 -40.63
CA ALA A 58 9.85 -2.80 -39.76
C ALA A 58 10.18 -1.71 -38.72
N SER A 59 10.11 -0.44 -39.10
CA SER A 59 10.30 0.68 -38.18
C SER A 59 9.16 0.77 -37.15
N ALA A 60 7.93 0.54 -37.55
CA ALA A 60 6.77 0.50 -36.65
C ALA A 60 6.85 -0.69 -35.68
N ASP A 61 7.24 -1.87 -36.17
CA ASP A 61 7.42 -3.07 -35.34
C ASP A 61 8.50 -2.83 -34.29
N LEU A 62 9.66 -2.28 -34.68
CA LEU A 62 10.72 -1.94 -33.74
C LEU A 62 10.31 -0.85 -32.75
N ALA A 63 9.59 0.18 -33.19
CA ALA A 63 9.09 1.22 -32.31
C ALA A 63 8.12 0.68 -31.26
N TRP A 64 7.22 -0.23 -31.68
CA TRP A 64 6.31 -0.92 -30.76
C TRP A 64 7.07 -1.80 -29.76
N LEU A 65 8.04 -2.57 -30.23
CA LEU A 65 8.89 -3.41 -29.40
C LEU A 65 9.63 -2.62 -28.34
N MET A 66 10.22 -1.47 -28.73
CA MET A 66 10.91 -0.58 -27.79
C MET A 66 9.95 0.09 -26.79
N ALA A 67 8.77 0.50 -27.24
CA ALA A 67 7.75 1.02 -26.35
C ALA A 67 7.28 -0.05 -25.34
N ALA A 68 7.05 -1.27 -25.80
CA ALA A 68 6.70 -2.42 -24.98
C ALA A 68 7.81 -2.75 -23.98
N ALA A 69 9.08 -2.76 -24.39
CA ALA A 69 10.22 -2.96 -23.51
C ALA A 69 10.26 -1.88 -22.40
N GLY A 70 9.99 -0.63 -22.74
CA GLY A 70 9.88 0.46 -21.75
C GLY A 70 8.76 0.24 -20.74
N MET A 71 7.59 -0.23 -21.20
CA MET A 71 6.48 -0.58 -20.29
C MET A 71 6.86 -1.76 -19.38
N VAL A 72 7.51 -2.80 -19.90
CA VAL A 72 7.98 -3.94 -19.09
C VAL A 72 9.06 -3.51 -18.10
N MET A 73 9.97 -2.60 -18.50
CA MET A 73 10.94 -2.03 -17.55
C MET A 73 10.27 -1.36 -16.35
N MET A 74 9.13 -0.71 -16.53
CA MET A 74 8.36 -0.15 -15.42
C MET A 74 7.89 -1.21 -14.43
N MET A 75 7.82 -2.49 -14.82
CA MET A 75 7.50 -3.57 -13.87
C MET A 75 8.57 -3.72 -12.78
N GLN A 76 9.83 -3.40 -13.04
CA GLN A 76 10.87 -3.40 -12.02
C GLN A 76 10.55 -2.37 -10.92
N VAL A 77 10.11 -1.18 -11.31
CA VAL A 77 9.61 -0.16 -10.37
C VAL A 77 8.37 -0.65 -9.63
N GLY A 78 7.48 -1.33 -10.35
CA GLY A 78 6.28 -1.95 -9.78
C GLY A 78 6.60 -2.98 -8.70
N PHE A 79 7.51 -3.92 -8.97
CA PHE A 79 7.97 -4.92 -8.00
C PHE A 79 8.63 -4.27 -6.78
N LEU A 80 9.56 -3.34 -7.01
CA LEU A 80 10.22 -2.59 -5.94
C LEU A 80 9.20 -1.97 -4.98
N LEU A 81 8.22 -1.24 -5.49
CA LEU A 81 7.20 -0.57 -4.68
C LEU A 81 6.26 -1.57 -4.00
N LEU A 82 5.83 -2.61 -4.72
CA LEU A 82 4.97 -3.66 -4.18
C LEU A 82 5.63 -4.34 -3.00
N GLU A 83 6.84 -4.86 -3.20
CA GLU A 83 7.58 -5.62 -2.20
C GLU A 83 7.99 -4.73 -1.03
N ALA A 84 8.53 -3.52 -1.29
CA ALA A 84 8.91 -2.58 -0.23
C ALA A 84 7.74 -2.21 0.68
N GLY A 85 6.51 -2.15 0.13
CA GLY A 85 5.31 -1.92 0.93
C GLY A 85 4.79 -3.15 1.66
N MET A 86 5.03 -4.37 1.14
CA MET A 86 4.56 -5.64 1.73
C MET A 86 5.47 -6.18 2.83
N VAL A 87 6.72 -5.74 2.93
CA VAL A 87 7.64 -6.11 4.01
C VAL A 87 7.56 -5.13 5.19
N ARG A 88 8.15 -5.50 6.33
CA ARG A 88 8.30 -4.57 7.47
C ARG A 88 9.22 -3.42 7.11
N SER A 89 8.96 -2.21 7.62
CA SER A 89 9.72 -0.98 7.34
C SER A 89 11.23 -1.14 7.50
N LYS A 90 11.66 -1.89 8.53
CA LYS A 90 13.07 -2.18 8.82
C LYS A 90 13.80 -2.98 7.72
N ASN A 91 13.09 -3.44 6.69
CA ASN A 91 13.64 -4.22 5.57
C ASN A 91 13.36 -3.60 4.19
N SER A 92 12.60 -2.50 4.11
CA SER A 92 12.14 -1.93 2.83
C SER A 92 13.29 -1.44 1.95
N ILE A 93 14.34 -0.83 2.53
CA ILE A 93 15.52 -0.38 1.78
C ILE A 93 16.27 -1.59 1.22
N ASN A 94 16.44 -2.65 2.01
CA ASN A 94 17.11 -3.86 1.57
C ASN A 94 16.38 -4.51 0.39
N VAL A 95 15.05 -4.57 0.44
CA VAL A 95 14.23 -5.10 -0.65
C VAL A 95 14.37 -4.22 -1.90
N ALA A 96 14.34 -2.89 -1.75
CA ALA A 96 14.54 -1.98 -2.88
C ALA A 96 15.93 -2.18 -3.53
N GLN A 97 16.98 -2.38 -2.72
CA GLN A 97 18.32 -2.66 -3.23
C GLN A 97 18.40 -4.03 -3.91
N LYS A 98 17.72 -5.06 -3.41
CA LYS A 98 17.61 -6.36 -4.07
C LYS A 98 17.01 -6.23 -5.45
N ASN A 99 15.88 -5.53 -5.58
CA ASN A 99 15.20 -5.28 -6.86
C ASN A 99 16.06 -4.48 -7.86
N LEU A 100 16.85 -3.53 -7.39
CA LEU A 100 17.81 -2.83 -8.26
C LEU A 100 18.94 -3.75 -8.74
N LEU A 101 19.52 -4.51 -7.80
CA LEU A 101 20.71 -5.33 -8.10
C LEU A 101 20.34 -6.55 -8.94
N ASP A 102 19.20 -7.21 -8.73
CA ASP A 102 18.76 -8.32 -9.57
C ASP A 102 18.56 -7.89 -11.02
N PHE A 103 17.98 -6.72 -11.22
CA PHE A 103 17.82 -6.16 -12.55
C PHE A 103 19.19 -5.89 -13.21
N VAL A 104 20.10 -5.20 -12.50
CA VAL A 104 21.42 -4.84 -13.06
C VAL A 104 22.25 -6.09 -13.34
N PHE A 105 22.37 -7.00 -12.38
CA PHE A 105 23.12 -8.24 -12.57
C PHE A 105 22.43 -9.20 -13.54
N GLY A 106 21.09 -9.18 -13.59
CA GLY A 106 20.29 -9.89 -14.57
C GLY A 106 20.57 -9.41 -15.98
N VAL A 107 20.56 -8.09 -16.21
CA VAL A 107 20.90 -7.48 -17.51
C VAL A 107 22.32 -7.88 -17.95
N VAL A 108 23.32 -7.74 -17.06
CA VAL A 108 24.72 -8.08 -17.38
C VAL A 108 24.88 -9.57 -17.63
N GLY A 109 24.31 -10.43 -16.79
CA GLY A 109 24.39 -11.88 -16.92
C GLY A 109 23.71 -12.38 -18.20
N PHE A 110 22.52 -11.86 -18.49
CA PHE A 110 21.79 -12.22 -19.71
C PHE A 110 22.48 -11.72 -20.96
N ALA A 111 23.07 -10.50 -20.93
CA ALA A 111 23.87 -9.97 -22.03
C ALA A 111 25.17 -10.75 -22.28
N ALA A 112 25.81 -11.20 -21.19
CA ALA A 112 27.08 -11.92 -21.30
C ALA A 112 26.92 -13.33 -21.89
N ILE A 113 25.94 -14.10 -21.38
CA ILE A 113 25.79 -15.52 -21.71
C ILE A 113 24.33 -15.90 -21.98
N GLY A 114 23.37 -15.34 -21.20
CA GLY A 114 22.00 -15.77 -21.21
C GLY A 114 21.34 -15.64 -22.56
N PHE A 115 21.54 -14.55 -23.28
CA PHE A 115 20.95 -14.35 -24.61
C PHE A 115 21.46 -15.36 -25.62
N MET A 116 22.73 -15.70 -25.57
CA MET A 116 23.31 -16.76 -26.39
C MET A 116 22.66 -18.13 -26.11
N LEU A 117 22.51 -18.48 -24.82
CA LEU A 117 21.86 -19.75 -24.45
C LEU A 117 20.39 -19.78 -24.81
N ALA A 118 19.68 -18.66 -24.75
CA ALA A 118 18.25 -18.55 -25.04
C ALA A 118 17.94 -18.61 -26.53
N PHE A 119 18.68 -17.87 -27.34
CA PHE A 119 18.33 -17.63 -28.75
C PHE A 119 19.39 -18.05 -29.76
N GLY A 120 20.55 -18.52 -29.30
CA GLY A 120 21.55 -19.07 -30.19
C GLY A 120 21.12 -20.36 -30.89
N SER A 121 21.76 -20.69 -31.99
CA SER A 121 21.58 -21.97 -32.67
C SER A 121 22.04 -23.13 -31.76
N SER A 122 21.27 -24.21 -31.67
CA SER A 122 21.54 -25.28 -30.71
C SER A 122 22.12 -26.56 -31.31
N GLY A 123 21.94 -26.79 -32.60
CA GLY A 123 22.28 -28.08 -33.19
C GLY A 123 21.59 -29.23 -32.45
N VAL A 124 22.34 -30.07 -31.75
CA VAL A 124 21.85 -31.19 -30.94
C VAL A 124 21.81 -30.88 -29.43
N LEU A 125 22.25 -29.67 -29.01
CA LEU A 125 22.30 -29.30 -27.60
C LEU A 125 20.92 -28.75 -27.14
N PRO A 126 20.57 -28.95 -25.87
CA PRO A 126 19.32 -28.40 -25.31
C PRO A 126 19.42 -26.91 -24.95
N PHE A 127 20.37 -26.17 -25.50
CA PHE A 127 20.58 -24.72 -25.34
C PHE A 127 21.36 -24.16 -26.51
N GLY A 128 21.25 -22.85 -26.72
CA GLY A 128 21.91 -22.16 -27.83
C GLY A 128 23.40 -21.96 -27.57
N ILE A 129 24.25 -22.16 -28.62
CA ILE A 129 25.64 -21.76 -28.62
C ILE A 129 25.88 -21.02 -29.95
N ASP A 130 25.92 -19.69 -29.89
CA ASP A 130 26.24 -18.86 -31.03
C ASP A 130 27.23 -17.78 -30.63
N ALA A 131 28.42 -17.81 -31.24
CA ALA A 131 29.52 -16.92 -30.89
C ALA A 131 29.16 -15.42 -31.13
N ASP A 132 28.24 -15.16 -32.05
CA ASP A 132 27.81 -13.79 -32.39
C ASP A 132 26.88 -13.22 -31.30
N TYR A 133 26.25 -14.07 -30.50
CA TYR A 133 25.40 -13.64 -29.37
C TYR A 133 26.14 -13.57 -28.03
N PHE A 134 27.36 -14.13 -27.98
CA PHE A 134 28.22 -13.97 -26.81
C PHE A 134 28.63 -12.50 -26.64
N LEU A 135 28.31 -11.90 -25.49
CA LEU A 135 28.50 -10.47 -25.23
C LEU A 135 27.82 -9.57 -26.29
N LEU A 136 26.73 -10.04 -26.88
CA LEU A 136 25.88 -9.30 -27.84
C LEU A 136 26.65 -8.80 -29.07
N LYS A 137 27.63 -9.55 -29.52
CA LYS A 137 28.45 -9.21 -30.66
C LYS A 137 27.65 -9.37 -31.98
N GLY A 138 27.67 -8.37 -32.85
CA GLY A 138 27.10 -8.47 -34.18
C GLY A 138 25.56 -8.36 -34.27
N LEU A 139 24.89 -7.80 -33.26
CA LEU A 139 23.42 -7.57 -33.30
C LEU A 139 23.08 -6.46 -34.33
N ASP A 140 22.11 -6.74 -35.19
CA ASP A 140 21.43 -5.69 -35.95
C ASP A 140 20.44 -4.90 -35.11
N SER A 141 19.83 -3.87 -35.70
CA SER A 141 18.89 -2.99 -34.97
C SER A 141 17.67 -3.71 -34.45
N TRP A 142 17.11 -4.69 -35.20
CA TRP A 142 15.96 -5.45 -34.76
C TRP A 142 16.33 -6.40 -33.62
N LEU A 143 17.43 -7.12 -33.77
CA LEU A 143 17.92 -8.07 -32.78
C LEU A 143 18.36 -7.35 -31.49
N ALA A 144 18.93 -6.13 -31.62
CA ALA A 144 19.19 -5.28 -30.46
C ALA A 144 17.89 -4.87 -29.73
N GLY A 145 16.84 -4.49 -30.46
CA GLY A 145 15.52 -4.21 -29.90
C GLY A 145 14.90 -5.46 -29.24
N PHE A 146 15.02 -6.61 -29.90
CA PHE A 146 14.59 -7.91 -29.37
C PHE A 146 15.31 -8.27 -28.07
N PHE A 147 16.65 -8.08 -28.03
CA PHE A 147 17.43 -8.25 -26.80
C PHE A 147 16.91 -7.35 -25.68
N VAL A 148 16.72 -6.05 -25.95
CA VAL A 148 16.21 -5.10 -24.94
C VAL A 148 14.86 -5.54 -24.39
N PHE A 149 13.97 -6.03 -25.24
CA PHE A 149 12.69 -6.57 -24.83
C PHE A 149 12.84 -7.85 -23.99
N GLN A 150 13.65 -8.81 -24.43
CA GLN A 150 13.84 -10.09 -23.77
C GLN A 150 14.57 -10.00 -22.41
N VAL A 151 15.51 -9.05 -22.28
CA VAL A 151 16.22 -8.85 -21.02
C VAL A 151 15.30 -8.31 -19.91
N MET A 152 14.24 -7.59 -20.24
CA MET A 152 13.22 -7.14 -19.26
C MET A 152 12.46 -8.33 -18.68
N PHE A 153 12.19 -9.36 -19.48
CA PHE A 153 11.58 -10.61 -19.02
C PHE A 153 12.50 -11.41 -18.10
N CYS A 154 13.79 -11.45 -18.44
CA CYS A 154 14.81 -12.06 -17.58
C CYS A 154 14.88 -11.36 -16.21
N GLY A 155 14.89 -10.03 -16.19
CA GLY A 155 14.85 -9.23 -14.98
C GLY A 155 13.59 -9.53 -14.15
N THR A 156 12.42 -9.62 -14.81
CA THR A 156 11.17 -9.98 -14.13
C THR A 156 11.25 -11.36 -13.46
N ALA A 157 11.82 -12.38 -14.14
CA ALA A 157 11.99 -13.71 -13.55
C ALA A 157 12.91 -13.69 -12.31
N ALA A 158 13.97 -12.86 -12.32
CA ALA A 158 14.90 -12.72 -11.20
C ALA A 158 14.24 -12.03 -10.00
N THR A 159 13.51 -10.95 -10.24
CA THR A 159 12.84 -10.15 -9.20
C THR A 159 11.79 -10.96 -8.42
N ILE A 160 11.09 -11.92 -9.05
CA ILE A 160 10.12 -12.78 -8.37
C ILE A 160 10.71 -13.47 -7.13
N VAL A 161 11.99 -13.81 -7.16
CA VAL A 161 12.66 -14.47 -6.03
C VAL A 161 12.84 -13.52 -4.84
N SER A 162 13.06 -12.21 -5.10
CA SER A 162 13.37 -11.23 -4.05
C SER A 162 12.28 -11.14 -3.01
N GLY A 163 11.04 -11.04 -3.46
CA GLY A 163 9.87 -10.95 -2.60
C GLY A 163 9.70 -12.17 -1.70
N ALA A 164 9.87 -13.37 -2.25
CA ALA A 164 9.67 -14.60 -1.50
C ALA A 164 10.67 -14.77 -0.34
N VAL A 165 11.94 -14.38 -0.54
CA VAL A 165 13.02 -14.51 0.46
C VAL A 165 13.29 -13.24 1.26
N ALA A 166 12.43 -12.24 1.10
CA ALA A 166 12.57 -10.95 1.76
C ALA A 166 12.73 -11.11 3.29
N GLU A 167 13.39 -10.12 3.89
CA GLU A 167 13.61 -9.96 5.32
C GLU A 167 14.63 -10.92 5.96
N ARG A 168 15.13 -11.95 5.22
CA ARG A 168 16.04 -12.97 5.83
C ARG A 168 17.19 -13.45 4.94
N MET A 169 17.14 -13.24 3.62
CA MET A 169 18.25 -13.62 2.73
C MET A 169 19.27 -12.48 2.65
N SER A 170 20.55 -12.81 2.75
CA SER A 170 21.63 -11.85 2.56
C SER A 170 21.68 -11.32 1.13
N LEU A 171 22.07 -10.06 0.97
CA LEU A 171 22.11 -9.39 -0.33
C LEU A 171 23.06 -10.10 -1.31
N SER A 172 24.23 -10.52 -0.82
CA SER A 172 25.23 -11.24 -1.63
C SER A 172 24.73 -12.59 -2.16
N ALA A 173 24.05 -13.38 -1.31
CA ALA A 173 23.47 -14.65 -1.73
C ALA A 173 22.35 -14.45 -2.75
N TYR A 174 21.56 -13.40 -2.57
CA TYR A 174 20.51 -13.03 -3.51
C TYR A 174 21.06 -12.64 -4.89
N VAL A 175 22.10 -11.80 -4.93
CA VAL A 175 22.77 -11.40 -6.19
C VAL A 175 23.36 -12.61 -6.92
N LEU A 176 23.99 -13.54 -6.20
CA LEU A 176 24.50 -14.78 -6.80
C LEU A 176 23.36 -15.63 -7.39
N GLY A 177 22.21 -15.71 -6.68
CA GLY A 177 21.01 -16.36 -7.19
C GLY A 177 20.49 -15.74 -8.48
N SER A 178 20.45 -14.40 -8.53
CA SER A 178 20.02 -13.65 -9.72
C SER A 178 20.95 -13.87 -10.91
N ILE A 179 22.26 -13.94 -10.69
CA ILE A 179 23.24 -14.25 -11.74
C ILE A 179 23.01 -15.65 -12.29
N VAL A 180 22.86 -16.67 -11.45
CA VAL A 180 22.65 -18.05 -11.90
C VAL A 180 21.31 -18.20 -12.61
N LEU A 181 20.26 -17.51 -12.13
CA LEU A 181 18.97 -17.52 -12.78
C LEU A 181 19.07 -16.89 -14.16
N SER A 182 19.66 -15.72 -14.30
CA SER A 182 19.75 -14.96 -15.56
C SER A 182 20.72 -15.54 -16.59
N THR A 183 21.74 -16.29 -16.13
CA THR A 183 22.75 -16.85 -17.03
C THR A 183 22.49 -18.30 -17.40
N LEU A 184 21.75 -19.07 -16.59
CA LEU A 184 21.59 -20.50 -16.80
C LEU A 184 20.13 -20.97 -16.73
N ILE A 185 19.46 -20.78 -15.58
CA ILE A 185 18.16 -21.44 -15.33
C ILE A 185 17.09 -20.90 -16.29
N TYR A 186 16.93 -19.60 -16.35
CA TYR A 186 15.96 -18.93 -17.20
C TYR A 186 16.28 -19.08 -18.70
N PRO A 187 17.53 -18.78 -19.17
CA PRO A 187 17.81 -18.82 -20.61
C PRO A 187 17.63 -20.18 -21.26
N VAL A 188 17.95 -21.26 -20.56
CA VAL A 188 17.79 -22.60 -21.15
C VAL A 188 16.33 -22.97 -21.30
N PHE A 189 15.45 -22.61 -20.36
CA PHE A 189 14.03 -22.85 -20.51
C PHE A 189 13.42 -21.92 -21.58
N VAL A 190 13.89 -20.66 -21.68
CA VAL A 190 13.58 -19.76 -22.81
C VAL A 190 13.89 -20.43 -24.14
N HIS A 191 15.07 -21.05 -24.25
CA HIS A 191 15.48 -21.74 -25.47
C HIS A 191 14.50 -22.84 -25.87
N TRP A 192 14.03 -23.64 -24.91
CA TRP A 192 13.07 -24.72 -25.21
C TRP A 192 11.71 -24.23 -25.72
N VAL A 193 11.26 -23.07 -25.26
CA VAL A 193 9.92 -22.52 -25.56
C VAL A 193 9.95 -21.42 -26.61
N TRP A 194 10.93 -20.51 -26.55
CA TRP A 194 11.00 -19.32 -27.41
C TRP A 194 12.22 -19.31 -28.34
N GLY A 195 13.02 -20.35 -28.35
CA GLY A 195 14.21 -20.43 -29.19
C GLY A 195 13.95 -20.35 -30.69
N THR A 196 12.69 -20.48 -31.13
CA THR A 196 12.27 -20.29 -32.52
C THR A 196 11.91 -18.84 -32.88
N ALA A 197 11.92 -17.92 -31.92
CA ALA A 197 11.45 -16.53 -32.13
C ALA A 197 12.26 -15.75 -33.17
N ILE A 198 13.53 -16.10 -33.37
CA ILE A 198 14.43 -15.48 -34.36
C ILE A 198 14.74 -16.38 -35.55
N GLY A 199 14.14 -17.55 -35.63
CA GLY A 199 14.31 -18.52 -36.73
C GLY A 199 14.12 -19.95 -36.29
N PRO A 200 14.11 -20.91 -37.25
CA PRO A 200 13.98 -22.33 -36.97
C PRO A 200 15.14 -22.82 -36.05
N ASN A 201 14.79 -23.47 -34.94
CA ASN A 201 15.76 -24.00 -33.99
C ASN A 201 15.33 -25.38 -33.48
N SER A 202 16.14 -26.42 -33.72
CA SER A 202 15.83 -27.78 -33.31
C SER A 202 15.86 -27.97 -31.79
N GLY A 203 16.68 -27.17 -31.05
CA GLY A 203 16.72 -27.22 -29.59
C GLY A 203 15.51 -26.62 -28.88
N ALA A 204 14.72 -25.83 -29.59
CA ALA A 204 13.45 -25.31 -29.10
C ALA A 204 12.34 -26.39 -29.15
N PHE A 205 12.59 -27.53 -28.55
CA PHE A 205 11.76 -28.73 -28.73
C PHE A 205 10.33 -28.56 -28.18
N LEU A 206 10.12 -27.80 -27.11
CA LEU A 206 8.79 -27.53 -26.58
C LEU A 206 7.97 -26.67 -27.57
N ALA A 207 8.59 -25.64 -28.15
CA ALA A 207 7.95 -24.88 -29.23
C ALA A 207 7.60 -25.79 -30.43
N ASN A 208 8.53 -26.64 -30.84
CA ASN A 208 8.33 -27.58 -31.96
C ASN A 208 7.27 -28.65 -31.67
N LEU A 209 7.04 -28.98 -30.38
CA LEU A 209 5.93 -29.85 -29.95
C LEU A 209 4.58 -29.13 -29.94
N GLY A 210 4.55 -27.79 -30.02
CA GLY A 210 3.36 -26.99 -29.92
C GLY A 210 3.01 -26.53 -28.49
N PHE A 211 3.99 -26.51 -27.59
CA PHE A 211 3.82 -25.89 -26.27
C PHE A 211 3.56 -24.39 -26.43
N VAL A 212 2.49 -23.92 -25.81
CA VAL A 212 2.08 -22.51 -25.87
C VAL A 212 2.40 -21.83 -24.57
N ASP A 213 3.28 -20.86 -24.64
CA ASP A 213 3.49 -19.86 -23.61
C ASP A 213 3.87 -18.53 -24.28
N PHE A 214 2.84 -17.75 -24.63
CA PHE A 214 2.98 -16.60 -25.52
C PHE A 214 3.85 -15.51 -24.94
N ALA A 215 3.64 -15.18 -23.68
CA ALA A 215 4.38 -14.10 -23.04
C ALA A 215 5.03 -14.51 -21.70
N GLY A 216 4.94 -15.76 -21.24
CA GLY A 216 5.77 -16.26 -20.16
C GLY A 216 5.11 -16.62 -18.84
N SER A 217 3.86 -17.09 -18.84
CA SER A 217 3.26 -17.68 -17.62
C SER A 217 4.15 -18.77 -17.02
N THR A 218 4.75 -19.63 -17.88
CA THR A 218 5.68 -20.66 -17.46
C THR A 218 7.12 -20.18 -17.56
N VAL A 219 7.49 -19.62 -18.72
CA VAL A 219 8.89 -19.22 -19.04
C VAL A 219 9.41 -18.20 -18.03
N VAL A 220 8.63 -17.20 -17.69
CA VAL A 220 9.05 -16.12 -16.78
C VAL A 220 8.56 -16.40 -15.37
N HIS A 221 7.23 -16.45 -15.22
CA HIS A 221 6.62 -16.43 -13.89
C HIS A 221 6.78 -17.75 -13.16
N ALA A 222 6.49 -18.90 -13.80
CA ALA A 222 6.66 -20.16 -13.10
C ALA A 222 8.15 -20.47 -12.86
N THR A 223 9.04 -20.13 -13.81
CA THR A 223 10.50 -20.29 -13.61
C THR A 223 10.97 -19.50 -12.38
N GLY A 224 10.66 -18.21 -12.29
CA GLY A 224 11.00 -17.39 -11.12
C GLY A 224 10.35 -17.91 -9.83
N GLY A 225 9.06 -18.27 -9.90
CA GLY A 225 8.31 -18.80 -8.77
C GLY A 225 8.82 -20.14 -8.23
N TRP A 226 9.28 -21.07 -9.10
CA TRP A 226 9.88 -22.33 -8.67
C TRP A 226 11.26 -22.14 -8.05
N VAL A 227 12.07 -21.23 -8.59
CA VAL A 227 13.35 -20.85 -7.98
C VAL A 227 13.11 -20.18 -6.62
N ALA A 228 12.07 -19.33 -6.51
CA ALA A 228 11.65 -18.73 -5.24
C ALA A 228 11.22 -19.78 -4.21
N LEU A 229 10.44 -20.79 -4.62
CA LEU A 229 10.06 -21.92 -3.75
C LEU A 229 11.30 -22.68 -3.27
N ALA A 230 12.25 -22.97 -4.16
CA ALA A 230 13.50 -23.64 -3.82
C ALA A 230 14.30 -22.84 -2.79
N ALA A 231 14.42 -21.53 -2.99
CA ALA A 231 15.08 -20.63 -2.05
C ALA A 231 14.39 -20.60 -0.68
N CYS A 232 13.04 -20.52 -0.65
CA CYS A 232 12.26 -20.54 0.59
C CYS A 232 12.46 -21.82 1.40
N LEU A 233 12.55 -22.98 0.72
CA LEU A 233 12.78 -24.26 1.38
C LEU A 233 14.18 -24.37 2.01
N VAL A 234 15.19 -23.83 1.33
CA VAL A 234 16.57 -23.87 1.85
C VAL A 234 16.77 -22.87 2.98
N ILE A 235 16.25 -21.64 2.82
CA ILE A 235 16.49 -20.58 3.80
C ILE A 235 15.62 -20.72 5.06
N GLY A 236 14.46 -21.36 4.96
CA GLY A 236 13.50 -21.49 6.05
C GLY A 236 12.65 -20.24 6.30
N SER A 237 11.82 -20.31 7.34
CA SER A 237 10.85 -19.26 7.66
C SER A 237 11.46 -18.10 8.45
N ARG A 238 10.88 -16.90 8.30
CA ARG A 238 11.22 -15.71 9.12
C ARG A 238 10.96 -15.98 10.60
N ARG A 239 11.75 -15.37 11.44
CA ARG A 239 11.57 -15.45 12.89
C ARG A 239 10.19 -14.88 13.27
N GLY A 240 9.48 -15.62 14.13
CA GLY A 240 8.14 -15.26 14.57
C GLY A 240 7.03 -15.45 13.53
N ARG A 241 7.32 -16.13 12.40
CA ARG A 241 6.30 -16.42 11.38
C ARG A 241 5.32 -17.51 11.79
N PHE A 242 5.77 -18.46 12.59
CA PHE A 242 4.94 -19.53 13.11
C PHE A 242 5.01 -19.57 14.65
N ASP A 243 3.87 -19.90 15.29
CA ASP A 243 3.82 -20.14 16.74
C ASP A 243 4.39 -21.52 17.09
N ALA A 244 4.38 -21.86 18.39
CA ALA A 244 4.89 -23.12 18.89
C ALA A 244 4.11 -24.35 18.36
N GLU A 245 2.86 -24.17 17.98
CA GLU A 245 1.98 -25.18 17.38
C GLU A 245 2.11 -25.23 15.85
N GLY A 246 2.95 -24.39 15.28
CA GLY A 246 3.18 -24.27 13.84
C GLY A 246 2.05 -23.57 13.08
N ARG A 247 1.22 -22.78 13.77
CA ARG A 247 0.22 -21.95 13.10
C ARG A 247 0.86 -20.66 12.60
N PRO A 248 0.47 -20.17 11.41
CA PRO A 248 1.06 -18.97 10.86
C PRO A 248 0.65 -17.73 11.66
N ILE A 249 1.62 -16.89 11.98
CA ILE A 249 1.42 -15.56 12.56
C ILE A 249 1.54 -14.55 11.44
N ARG A 250 0.53 -13.70 11.25
CA ARG A 250 0.55 -12.67 10.20
C ARG A 250 1.63 -11.63 10.48
N ILE A 251 2.52 -11.44 9.52
CA ILE A 251 3.47 -10.33 9.49
C ILE A 251 2.93 -9.32 8.47
N ALA A 252 2.42 -8.19 8.95
CA ALA A 252 1.85 -7.16 8.09
C ALA A 252 2.95 -6.34 7.39
N GLY A 253 2.68 -5.94 6.14
CA GLY A 253 3.49 -4.97 5.43
C GLY A 253 3.40 -3.57 6.05
N ASN A 254 4.38 -2.74 5.75
CA ASN A 254 4.46 -1.39 6.32
C ASN A 254 3.61 -0.35 5.58
N ASN A 255 3.38 -0.52 4.26
CA ASN A 255 2.72 0.51 3.46
C ASN A 255 1.83 -0.07 2.36
N PRO A 256 0.54 -0.32 2.65
CA PRO A 256 -0.41 -0.83 1.66
C PRO A 256 -0.63 0.10 0.47
N VAL A 257 -0.48 1.42 0.63
CA VAL A 257 -0.59 2.39 -0.48
C VAL A 257 0.56 2.20 -1.45
N LEU A 258 1.78 2.04 -0.94
CA LEU A 258 2.97 1.78 -1.75
C LEU A 258 2.81 0.46 -2.53
N SER A 259 2.36 -0.61 -1.85
CA SER A 259 2.10 -1.91 -2.49
C SER A 259 1.04 -1.82 -3.58
N THR A 260 -0.04 -1.08 -3.34
CA THR A 260 -1.10 -0.88 -4.34
C THR A 260 -0.59 -0.09 -5.54
N THR A 261 0.21 0.96 -5.32
CA THR A 261 0.84 1.73 -6.39
C THR A 261 1.76 0.85 -7.23
N GLY A 262 2.60 0.05 -6.59
CA GLY A 262 3.47 -0.92 -7.26
C GLY A 262 2.68 -1.91 -8.12
N ALA A 263 1.60 -2.47 -7.58
CA ALA A 263 0.74 -3.40 -8.30
C ALA A 263 0.06 -2.77 -9.55
N LEU A 264 -0.35 -1.51 -9.47
CA LEU A 264 -0.91 -0.78 -10.62
C LEU A 264 0.15 -0.51 -11.69
N ILE A 265 1.38 -0.21 -11.29
CA ILE A 265 2.51 -0.08 -12.23
C ILE A 265 2.83 -1.43 -12.88
N LEU A 266 2.79 -2.54 -12.13
CA LEU A 266 2.89 -3.88 -12.69
C LEU A 266 1.79 -4.15 -13.71
N PHE A 267 0.55 -3.81 -13.42
CA PHE A 267 -0.56 -3.95 -14.35
C PHE A 267 -0.33 -3.15 -15.63
N PHE A 268 0.12 -1.90 -15.52
CA PHE A 268 0.50 -1.09 -16.69
C PHE A 268 1.62 -1.77 -17.50
N GLY A 269 2.64 -2.28 -16.84
CA GLY A 269 3.73 -3.02 -17.49
C GLY A 269 3.26 -4.27 -18.23
N TRP A 270 2.19 -4.93 -17.76
CA TRP A 270 1.60 -6.10 -18.42
C TRP A 270 1.00 -5.78 -19.80
N ILE A 271 0.62 -4.54 -20.07
CA ILE A 271 0.21 -4.09 -21.40
C ILE A 271 1.36 -4.28 -22.39
N GLY A 272 2.56 -3.86 -22.01
CA GLY A 272 3.76 -4.08 -22.82
C GLY A 272 4.22 -5.53 -22.80
N PHE A 273 4.10 -6.20 -21.65
CA PHE A 273 4.51 -7.59 -21.48
C PHE A 273 3.78 -8.52 -22.44
N ASN A 274 2.44 -8.49 -22.44
CA ASN A 274 1.62 -9.31 -23.30
C ASN A 274 1.51 -8.72 -24.73
N GLY A 275 1.22 -7.42 -24.86
CA GLY A 275 1.08 -6.78 -26.15
C GLY A 275 2.37 -6.74 -26.95
N GLY A 276 3.53 -6.55 -26.29
CA GLY A 276 4.84 -6.55 -26.94
C GLY A 276 5.28 -7.93 -27.42
N SER A 277 4.75 -9.02 -26.84
CA SER A 277 5.08 -10.39 -27.24
C SER A 277 4.58 -10.76 -28.65
N THR A 278 3.79 -9.89 -29.31
CA THR A 278 3.53 -9.97 -30.74
C THR A 278 4.79 -9.73 -31.59
N LEU A 279 5.83 -9.11 -31.01
CA LEU A 279 7.05 -8.67 -31.67
C LEU A 279 6.81 -7.77 -32.91
N ALA A 280 5.59 -7.31 -33.10
CA ALA A 280 5.16 -6.50 -34.23
C ALA A 280 3.97 -5.59 -33.88
N ALA A 281 3.92 -4.41 -34.49
CA ALA A 281 2.79 -3.50 -34.43
C ALA A 281 1.70 -3.97 -35.41
N ASN A 282 0.84 -4.87 -34.95
CA ASN A 282 -0.24 -5.46 -35.75
C ASN A 282 -1.60 -5.41 -35.03
N ALA A 283 -2.65 -5.88 -35.68
CA ALA A 283 -4.01 -5.85 -35.16
C ALA A 283 -4.22 -6.77 -33.94
N ASP A 284 -3.37 -7.77 -33.75
CA ASP A 284 -3.47 -8.73 -32.64
C ASP A 284 -3.16 -8.10 -31.28
N VAL A 285 -2.42 -6.99 -31.25
CA VAL A 285 -2.07 -6.26 -30.03
C VAL A 285 -3.32 -5.87 -29.24
N ALA A 286 -4.35 -5.35 -29.91
CA ALA A 286 -5.54 -4.85 -29.21
C ALA A 286 -6.33 -5.95 -28.48
N PRO A 287 -6.70 -7.12 -29.07
CA PRO A 287 -7.36 -8.19 -28.37
C PRO A 287 -6.49 -8.82 -27.25
N ILE A 288 -5.17 -8.88 -27.41
CA ILE A 288 -4.25 -9.35 -26.37
C ILE A 288 -4.30 -8.43 -25.14
N ILE A 289 -4.25 -7.12 -25.36
CA ILE A 289 -4.36 -6.14 -24.28
C ILE A 289 -5.75 -6.21 -23.63
N LEU A 290 -6.83 -6.33 -24.42
CA LEU A 290 -8.18 -6.51 -23.90
C LEU A 290 -8.26 -7.72 -22.97
N ASN A 291 -7.79 -8.88 -23.41
CA ASN A 291 -7.78 -10.10 -22.59
C ASN A 291 -6.96 -9.94 -21.32
N THR A 292 -5.82 -9.25 -21.38
CA THR A 292 -4.97 -8.95 -20.22
C THR A 292 -5.73 -8.10 -19.21
N VAL A 293 -6.38 -7.02 -19.66
CA VAL A 293 -7.12 -6.11 -18.77
C VAL A 293 -8.32 -6.80 -18.13
N LEU A 294 -9.06 -7.61 -18.91
CA LEU A 294 -10.21 -8.37 -18.42
C LEU A 294 -9.79 -9.39 -17.35
N ALA A 295 -8.70 -10.12 -17.59
CA ALA A 295 -8.20 -11.11 -16.64
C ALA A 295 -7.74 -10.43 -15.34
N GLY A 296 -6.94 -9.37 -15.41
CA GLY A 296 -6.48 -8.64 -14.24
C GLY A 296 -7.63 -8.04 -13.43
N GLY A 297 -8.62 -7.45 -14.11
CA GLY A 297 -9.84 -6.93 -13.46
C GLY A 297 -10.64 -8.02 -12.75
N MET A 298 -10.87 -9.15 -13.42
CA MET A 298 -11.56 -10.30 -12.81
C MET A 298 -10.80 -10.86 -11.63
N GLY A 299 -9.47 -10.98 -11.73
CA GLY A 299 -8.64 -11.47 -10.63
C GLY A 299 -8.71 -10.56 -9.41
N THR A 300 -8.74 -9.24 -9.60
CA THR A 300 -8.94 -8.27 -8.52
C THR A 300 -10.29 -8.48 -7.83
N CYS A 301 -11.38 -8.63 -8.61
CA CYS A 301 -12.71 -8.90 -8.08
C CYS A 301 -12.75 -10.19 -7.25
N VAL A 302 -12.16 -11.27 -7.76
CA VAL A 302 -12.12 -12.57 -7.07
C VAL A 302 -11.28 -12.47 -5.79
N GLY A 303 -10.09 -11.83 -5.87
CA GLY A 303 -9.22 -11.63 -4.71
C GLY A 303 -9.89 -10.79 -3.61
N TYR A 304 -10.62 -9.75 -4.01
CA TYR A 304 -11.44 -8.95 -3.12
C TYR A 304 -12.50 -9.79 -2.39
N VAL A 305 -13.27 -10.58 -3.14
CA VAL A 305 -14.35 -11.42 -2.56
C VAL A 305 -13.79 -12.50 -1.63
N ILE A 306 -12.69 -13.16 -2.03
CA ILE A 306 -12.04 -14.18 -1.20
C ILE A 306 -11.50 -13.52 0.08
N GLY A 307 -10.81 -12.38 -0.04
CA GLY A 307 -10.26 -11.65 1.10
C GLY A 307 -11.35 -11.22 2.09
N ALA A 308 -12.42 -10.60 1.59
CA ALA A 308 -13.54 -10.18 2.42
C ALA A 308 -14.20 -11.35 3.18
N LYS A 309 -14.30 -12.53 2.53
CA LYS A 309 -14.88 -13.73 3.19
C LYS A 309 -13.96 -14.39 4.22
N GLN A 310 -12.65 -14.39 3.97
CA GLN A 310 -11.70 -15.06 4.84
C GLN A 310 -11.31 -14.23 6.06
N ASP A 311 -11.14 -12.91 5.88
CA ASP A 311 -10.59 -12.03 6.90
C ASP A 311 -11.64 -11.16 7.58
N GLY A 312 -12.89 -11.12 7.06
CA GLY A 312 -13.96 -10.24 7.55
C GLY A 312 -13.74 -8.76 7.26
N VAL A 313 -12.57 -8.42 6.68
CA VAL A 313 -12.17 -7.10 6.22
C VAL A 313 -11.45 -7.24 4.88
N VAL A 314 -11.46 -6.18 4.09
CA VAL A 314 -10.75 -6.21 2.80
C VAL A 314 -9.28 -5.85 3.01
N LEU A 315 -8.44 -6.86 3.01
CA LEU A 315 -6.99 -6.68 3.04
C LEU A 315 -6.47 -6.43 1.62
N PRO A 316 -5.74 -5.32 1.38
CA PRO A 316 -5.21 -5.01 0.05
C PRO A 316 -4.38 -6.15 -0.54
N GLU A 317 -3.57 -6.83 0.26
CA GLU A 317 -2.66 -7.89 -0.18
C GLU A 317 -3.39 -8.99 -0.96
N LYS A 318 -4.58 -9.40 -0.53
CA LYS A 318 -5.34 -10.47 -1.22
C LYS A 318 -5.89 -10.02 -2.57
N ALA A 319 -6.38 -8.78 -2.66
CA ALA A 319 -6.82 -8.23 -3.94
C ALA A 319 -5.64 -8.07 -4.91
N LEU A 320 -4.48 -7.63 -4.42
CA LEU A 320 -3.26 -7.47 -5.21
C LEU A 320 -2.71 -8.83 -5.68
N CYS A 321 -2.60 -9.82 -4.80
CA CYS A 321 -2.19 -11.18 -5.17
C CYS A 321 -3.16 -11.82 -6.16
N GLY A 322 -4.48 -11.58 -5.99
CA GLY A 322 -5.50 -12.06 -6.92
C GLY A 322 -5.36 -11.43 -8.30
N MET A 323 -5.13 -10.12 -8.38
CA MET A 323 -4.87 -9.38 -9.61
C MET A 323 -3.64 -9.92 -10.34
N LEU A 324 -2.52 -10.02 -9.62
CA LEU A 324 -1.26 -10.47 -10.20
C LEU A 324 -1.33 -11.94 -10.63
N GLY A 325 -1.93 -12.83 -9.83
CA GLY A 325 -2.14 -14.23 -10.20
C GLY A 325 -3.00 -14.40 -11.47
N ALA A 326 -3.99 -13.53 -11.66
CA ALA A 326 -4.80 -13.50 -12.87
C ALA A 326 -4.02 -13.03 -14.10
N LEU A 327 -3.22 -11.96 -13.94
CA LEU A 327 -2.34 -11.44 -14.99
C LEU A 327 -1.29 -12.49 -15.40
N VAL A 328 -0.69 -13.17 -14.43
CA VAL A 328 0.22 -14.27 -14.67
C VAL A 328 -0.47 -15.41 -15.42
N ALA A 329 -1.67 -15.82 -15.01
CA ALA A 329 -2.35 -16.95 -15.62
C ALA A 329 -2.76 -16.68 -17.08
N VAL A 330 -3.21 -15.47 -17.42
CA VAL A 330 -3.63 -15.13 -18.80
C VAL A 330 -2.47 -15.03 -19.78
N THR A 331 -1.26 -14.76 -19.27
CA THR A 331 -0.06 -14.43 -20.04
C THR A 331 0.33 -15.53 -21.04
N ALA A 332 0.14 -16.83 -20.73
CA ALA A 332 0.45 -17.93 -21.66
C ALA A 332 -0.45 -17.94 -22.90
N GLY A 333 -1.72 -17.55 -22.76
CA GLY A 333 -2.74 -17.76 -23.77
C GLY A 333 -3.49 -16.51 -24.22
N CYS A 334 -3.09 -15.31 -23.79
CA CYS A 334 -3.83 -14.08 -24.05
C CYS A 334 -4.13 -13.82 -25.54
N HIS A 335 -3.32 -14.33 -26.44
CA HIS A 335 -3.48 -14.22 -27.90
C HIS A 335 -4.45 -15.26 -28.49
N LEU A 336 -4.72 -16.38 -27.80
CA LEU A 336 -5.60 -17.45 -28.28
C LEU A 336 -7.01 -17.35 -27.69
N LEU A 337 -7.12 -16.76 -26.49
CA LEU A 337 -8.36 -16.71 -25.74
C LEU A 337 -9.36 -15.73 -26.35
N GLU A 338 -10.62 -16.05 -26.19
CA GLU A 338 -11.71 -15.09 -26.32
C GLU A 338 -11.89 -14.32 -25.00
N PRO A 339 -12.54 -13.14 -25.00
CA PRO A 339 -12.71 -12.33 -23.79
C PRO A 339 -13.36 -13.08 -22.61
N GLY A 340 -14.33 -13.98 -22.89
CA GLY A 340 -14.93 -14.84 -21.87
C GLY A 340 -13.93 -15.82 -21.23
N GLY A 341 -13.05 -16.40 -22.06
CA GLY A 341 -11.94 -17.26 -21.61
C GLY A 341 -10.92 -16.50 -20.76
N ALA A 342 -10.63 -15.25 -21.12
CA ALA A 342 -9.75 -14.37 -20.35
C ALA A 342 -10.30 -14.07 -18.94
N LEU A 343 -11.60 -13.83 -18.82
CA LEU A 343 -12.26 -13.66 -17.50
C LEU A 343 -12.15 -14.94 -16.66
N LEU A 344 -12.40 -16.10 -17.25
CA LEU A 344 -12.35 -17.39 -16.53
C LEU A 344 -10.93 -17.72 -16.07
N ILE A 345 -9.93 -17.53 -16.95
CA ILE A 345 -8.53 -17.80 -16.59
C ILE A 345 -8.02 -16.82 -15.53
N GLY A 346 -8.49 -15.56 -15.59
CA GLY A 346 -8.20 -14.56 -14.56
C GLY A 346 -8.78 -14.95 -13.20
N ALA A 347 -10.03 -15.41 -13.17
CA ALA A 347 -10.64 -15.92 -11.94
C ALA A 347 -9.87 -17.13 -11.38
N LEU A 348 -9.53 -18.10 -12.25
CA LEU A 348 -8.75 -19.28 -11.88
C LEU A 348 -7.39 -18.90 -11.31
N GLY A 349 -6.64 -18.01 -11.98
CA GLY A 349 -5.33 -17.54 -11.53
C GLY A 349 -5.38 -16.90 -10.13
N SER A 350 -6.39 -16.07 -9.87
CA SER A 350 -6.63 -15.48 -8.56
C SER A 350 -6.90 -16.54 -7.48
N ILE A 351 -7.79 -17.49 -7.75
CA ILE A 351 -8.13 -18.59 -6.83
C ILE A 351 -6.89 -19.41 -6.50
N VAL A 352 -6.16 -19.83 -7.53
CA VAL A 352 -4.97 -20.68 -7.37
C VAL A 352 -3.85 -19.96 -6.63
N ALA A 353 -3.62 -18.67 -6.92
CA ALA A 353 -2.62 -17.88 -6.20
C ALA A 353 -2.93 -17.79 -4.71
N LEU A 354 -4.15 -17.42 -4.36
CA LEU A 354 -4.55 -17.19 -2.96
C LEU A 354 -4.60 -18.49 -2.15
N TYR A 355 -5.30 -19.52 -2.65
CA TYR A 355 -5.39 -20.79 -1.94
C TYR A 355 -4.07 -21.58 -1.97
N GLY A 356 -3.27 -21.41 -3.03
CA GLY A 356 -1.93 -21.98 -3.12
C GLY A 356 -0.99 -21.41 -2.06
N ASN A 357 -0.98 -20.08 -1.88
CA ASN A 357 -0.22 -19.44 -0.82
C ASN A 357 -0.71 -19.88 0.57
N GLN A 358 -2.03 -19.90 0.77
CA GLN A 358 -2.60 -20.38 2.03
C GLN A 358 -2.20 -21.84 2.32
N TYR A 359 -2.24 -22.71 1.32
CA TYR A 359 -1.83 -24.12 1.48
C TYR A 359 -0.35 -24.27 1.84
N MET A 360 0.54 -23.49 1.16
CA MET A 360 1.96 -23.50 1.51
C MET A 360 2.20 -23.07 2.95
N GLU A 361 1.54 -22.02 3.36
CA GLU A 361 1.68 -21.43 4.69
C GLU A 361 1.10 -22.34 5.78
N GLU A 362 -0.17 -22.75 5.63
CA GLU A 362 -0.87 -23.51 6.67
C GLU A 362 -0.49 -24.98 6.74
N LYS A 363 -0.23 -25.63 5.59
CA LYS A 363 0.02 -27.08 5.51
C LYS A 363 1.48 -27.41 5.38
N LEU A 364 2.20 -26.72 4.48
CA LEU A 364 3.61 -27.02 4.24
C LEU A 364 4.56 -26.25 5.14
N LYS A 365 4.05 -25.23 5.87
CA LYS A 365 4.84 -24.36 6.77
C LYS A 365 5.99 -23.64 6.04
N ILE A 366 5.77 -23.31 4.77
CA ILE A 366 6.71 -22.56 3.96
C ILE A 366 6.34 -21.07 4.07
N ASP A 367 7.31 -20.26 4.44
CA ASP A 367 7.16 -18.81 4.53
C ASP A 367 7.61 -18.15 3.21
N ASP A 368 6.64 -17.68 2.47
CA ASP A 368 6.82 -16.80 1.31
C ASP A 368 6.38 -15.38 1.74
N ALA A 369 7.33 -14.46 1.81
CA ALA A 369 7.09 -13.18 2.49
C ALA A 369 6.02 -12.30 1.82
N VAL A 370 5.88 -12.39 0.49
CA VAL A 370 4.93 -11.60 -0.29
C VAL A 370 3.92 -12.44 -1.09
N GLY A 371 4.00 -13.76 -0.98
CA GLY A 371 3.13 -14.69 -1.71
C GLY A 371 3.51 -14.88 -3.18
N ALA A 372 4.78 -14.69 -3.51
CA ALA A 372 5.29 -14.75 -4.88
C ALA A 372 5.12 -16.14 -5.53
N VAL A 373 5.31 -17.23 -4.78
CA VAL A 373 5.20 -18.59 -5.30
C VAL A 373 3.79 -18.90 -5.79
N GLY A 374 2.77 -18.60 -5.00
CA GLY A 374 1.38 -18.79 -5.40
C GLY A 374 0.98 -17.95 -6.61
N VAL A 375 1.40 -16.68 -6.62
CA VAL A 375 1.13 -15.74 -7.71
C VAL A 375 1.84 -16.15 -9.00
N HIS A 376 3.10 -16.55 -8.94
CA HIS A 376 3.90 -16.75 -10.15
C HIS A 376 4.02 -18.23 -10.54
N ALA A 377 4.32 -19.14 -9.61
CA ALA A 377 4.46 -20.56 -9.94
C ALA A 377 3.09 -21.22 -10.12
N PHE A 378 2.24 -21.17 -9.11
CA PHE A 378 0.98 -21.92 -9.15
C PHE A 378 -0.01 -21.33 -10.15
N ALA A 379 -0.20 -19.99 -10.15
CA ALA A 379 -1.08 -19.37 -11.12
C ALA A 379 -0.52 -19.44 -12.55
N GLY A 380 0.80 -19.38 -12.74
CA GLY A 380 1.47 -19.54 -14.02
C GLY A 380 1.19 -20.91 -14.64
N VAL A 381 1.42 -21.97 -13.86
CA VAL A 381 1.12 -23.35 -14.31
C VAL A 381 -0.37 -23.52 -14.55
N ALA A 382 -1.22 -23.05 -13.64
CA ALA A 382 -2.67 -23.15 -13.80
C ALA A 382 -3.16 -22.46 -15.09
N GLY A 383 -2.66 -21.26 -15.39
CA GLY A 383 -2.97 -20.53 -16.62
C GLY A 383 -2.46 -21.24 -17.87
N THR A 384 -1.22 -21.70 -17.85
CA THR A 384 -0.59 -22.45 -18.95
C THR A 384 -1.34 -23.74 -19.26
N VAL A 385 -1.85 -24.45 -18.27
CA VAL A 385 -2.65 -25.66 -18.46
C VAL A 385 -4.08 -25.32 -18.89
N ALA A 386 -4.68 -24.30 -18.26
CA ALA A 386 -6.07 -23.93 -18.50
C ALA A 386 -6.32 -23.35 -19.91
N LEU A 387 -5.30 -22.74 -20.55
CA LEU A 387 -5.46 -22.27 -21.93
C LEU A 387 -5.88 -23.38 -22.89
N ALA A 388 -5.39 -24.61 -22.71
CA ALA A 388 -5.77 -25.77 -23.55
C ALA A 388 -7.25 -26.11 -23.41
N LEU A 389 -7.88 -25.79 -22.29
CA LEU A 389 -9.30 -26.01 -22.03
C LEU A 389 -10.18 -24.85 -22.50
N LEU A 390 -9.68 -23.62 -22.44
CA LEU A 390 -10.45 -22.38 -22.62
C LEU A 390 -10.30 -21.76 -24.01
N ALA A 391 -9.16 -21.98 -24.70
CA ALA A 391 -8.97 -21.45 -26.05
C ALA A 391 -9.82 -22.21 -27.07
N PRO A 392 -10.27 -21.56 -28.16
CA PRO A 392 -10.89 -22.23 -29.30
C PRO A 392 -9.98 -23.32 -29.88
N VAL A 393 -10.56 -24.48 -30.24
CA VAL A 393 -9.77 -25.66 -30.66
C VAL A 393 -9.00 -25.39 -31.95
N ASP A 394 -9.59 -24.63 -32.86
CA ASP A 394 -9.01 -24.22 -34.14
C ASP A 394 -7.77 -23.31 -34.01
N ARG A 395 -7.55 -22.74 -32.83
CA ARG A 395 -6.38 -21.93 -32.55
C ARG A 395 -5.26 -22.70 -31.81
N LEU A 396 -5.51 -23.95 -31.41
CA LEU A 396 -4.55 -24.76 -30.68
C LEU A 396 -3.52 -25.40 -31.63
N PRO A 397 -2.20 -25.11 -31.48
CA PRO A 397 -1.17 -25.58 -32.40
C PRO A 397 -0.97 -27.10 -32.41
N ALA A 398 -1.31 -27.79 -31.33
CA ALA A 398 -1.25 -29.25 -31.27
C ALA A 398 -2.43 -29.95 -32.03
N GLY A 399 -3.33 -29.22 -32.66
CA GLY A 399 -4.42 -29.75 -33.47
C GLY A 399 -5.60 -30.32 -32.68
N GLY A 400 -5.49 -30.50 -31.37
CA GLY A 400 -6.53 -31.03 -30.51
C GLY A 400 -6.42 -30.57 -29.08
N ARG A 401 -7.57 -30.52 -28.39
CA ARG A 401 -7.65 -30.06 -27.01
C ARG A 401 -6.86 -30.95 -26.03
N PHE A 402 -6.99 -32.28 -26.22
CA PHE A 402 -6.27 -33.21 -25.32
C PHE A 402 -4.78 -33.25 -25.59
N ASP A 403 -4.36 -33.17 -26.85
CA ASP A 403 -2.97 -33.12 -27.24
C ASP A 403 -2.32 -31.83 -26.71
N GLN A 404 -3.01 -30.71 -26.85
CA GLN A 404 -2.57 -29.44 -26.29
C GLN A 404 -2.47 -29.54 -24.78
N LEU A 405 -3.47 -30.08 -24.09
CA LEU A 405 -3.46 -30.23 -22.63
C LEU A 405 -2.27 -31.07 -22.15
N TYR A 406 -2.01 -32.19 -22.86
CA TYR A 406 -0.87 -33.05 -22.54
C TYR A 406 0.46 -32.30 -22.68
N ILE A 407 0.63 -31.54 -23.78
CA ILE A 407 1.85 -30.76 -24.03
C ILE A 407 2.02 -29.64 -22.99
N GLN A 408 0.92 -28.96 -22.62
CA GLN A 408 0.97 -27.91 -21.58
C GLN A 408 1.33 -28.47 -20.21
N ILE A 409 0.78 -29.63 -19.84
CA ILE A 409 1.15 -30.32 -18.59
C ILE A 409 2.61 -30.79 -18.63
N PHE A 410 3.03 -31.39 -19.74
CA PHE A 410 4.41 -31.87 -19.91
C PHE A 410 5.42 -30.73 -19.81
N GLY A 411 5.22 -29.62 -20.55
CA GLY A 411 6.13 -28.47 -20.52
C GLY A 411 6.16 -27.78 -19.16
N SER A 412 5.00 -27.66 -18.50
CA SER A 412 4.91 -27.10 -17.14
C SER A 412 5.59 -28.00 -16.10
N ALA A 413 5.45 -29.32 -16.19
CA ALA A 413 6.16 -30.26 -15.33
C ALA A 413 7.68 -30.20 -15.55
N LEU A 414 8.11 -30.13 -16.81
CA LEU A 414 9.52 -29.98 -17.15
C LEU A 414 10.10 -28.66 -16.61
N ASN A 415 9.33 -27.56 -16.68
CA ASN A 415 9.71 -26.31 -16.06
C ASN A 415 9.93 -26.44 -14.55
N PHE A 416 9.01 -27.13 -13.86
CA PHE A 416 9.15 -27.40 -12.45
C PHE A 416 10.45 -28.15 -12.15
N TYR A 417 10.68 -29.29 -12.80
CA TYR A 417 11.89 -30.08 -12.57
C TYR A 417 13.18 -29.31 -12.88
N TRP A 418 13.19 -28.52 -13.94
CA TRP A 418 14.31 -27.70 -14.33
C TRP A 418 14.56 -26.56 -13.34
N ALA A 419 13.59 -25.68 -13.16
CA ALA A 419 13.77 -24.44 -12.39
C ALA A 419 13.85 -24.72 -10.89
N PHE A 420 12.97 -25.55 -10.35
CA PHE A 420 13.01 -25.94 -8.95
C PHE A 420 14.24 -26.81 -8.63
N GLY A 421 14.52 -27.81 -9.47
CA GLY A 421 15.62 -28.73 -9.24
C GLY A 421 16.97 -28.02 -9.23
N LEU A 422 17.25 -27.20 -10.25
CA LEU A 422 18.49 -26.43 -10.31
C LEU A 422 18.54 -25.33 -9.25
N GLY A 423 17.42 -24.64 -9.02
CA GLY A 423 17.33 -23.63 -7.97
C GLY A 423 17.60 -24.21 -6.58
N TYR A 424 17.02 -25.37 -6.28
CA TYR A 424 17.25 -26.07 -5.00
C TYR A 424 18.69 -26.54 -4.86
N ALA A 425 19.23 -27.17 -5.90
CA ALA A 425 20.63 -27.62 -5.92
C ALA A 425 21.59 -26.44 -5.72
N PHE A 426 21.32 -25.31 -6.40
CA PHE A 426 22.12 -24.10 -6.28
C PHE A 426 22.07 -23.52 -4.87
N PHE A 427 20.88 -23.21 -4.33
CA PHE A 427 20.77 -22.59 -3.01
C PHE A 427 21.23 -23.53 -1.89
N TRP A 428 20.96 -24.83 -2.00
CA TRP A 428 21.46 -25.82 -1.05
C TRP A 428 23.00 -25.90 -1.05
N THR A 429 23.62 -25.85 -2.24
CA THR A 429 25.07 -25.82 -2.37
C THR A 429 25.66 -24.54 -1.85
N LEU A 430 25.03 -23.39 -2.21
CA LEU A 430 25.48 -22.08 -1.77
C LEU A 430 25.44 -21.97 -0.25
N ASP A 431 24.37 -22.46 0.40
CA ASP A 431 24.21 -22.44 1.86
C ASP A 431 25.27 -23.27 2.58
N LYS A 432 25.86 -24.30 1.92
CA LYS A 432 26.99 -25.06 2.45
C LYS A 432 28.32 -24.32 2.33
N LEU A 433 28.43 -23.43 1.35
CA LEU A 433 29.67 -22.68 1.10
C LEU A 433 29.67 -21.34 1.84
N VAL A 434 28.55 -20.65 1.82
CA VAL A 434 28.35 -19.33 2.45
C VAL A 434 26.91 -19.29 2.99
N PRO A 435 26.70 -18.94 4.27
CA PRO A 435 25.34 -18.83 4.80
C PRO A 435 24.49 -17.89 3.93
N ILE A 436 23.39 -18.43 3.37
CA ILE A 436 22.47 -17.61 2.59
C ILE A 436 21.52 -16.78 3.46
N ARG A 437 21.29 -17.25 4.70
CA ARG A 437 20.46 -16.53 5.68
C ARG A 437 21.33 -15.60 6.52
N VAL A 438 20.83 -14.40 6.76
CA VAL A 438 21.44 -13.46 7.71
C VAL A 438 21.40 -14.00 9.15
N THR A 439 22.20 -13.44 10.03
CA THR A 439 22.19 -13.82 11.45
C THR A 439 20.85 -13.47 12.11
N ALA A 440 20.54 -14.18 13.20
CA ALA A 440 19.32 -13.90 13.97
C ALA A 440 19.25 -12.45 14.45
N GLU A 441 20.39 -11.88 14.84
CA GLU A 441 20.51 -10.49 15.27
C GLU A 441 20.23 -9.52 14.13
N ALA A 442 20.78 -9.77 12.92
CA ALA A 442 20.51 -8.95 11.75
C ALA A 442 19.03 -8.99 11.33
N GLU A 443 18.38 -10.16 11.43
CA GLU A 443 16.95 -10.31 11.16
C GLU A 443 16.09 -9.55 12.20
N ASP A 444 16.52 -9.53 13.48
CA ASP A 444 15.82 -8.81 14.54
C ASP A 444 15.99 -7.30 14.43
N ILE A 445 17.18 -6.82 14.15
CA ILE A 445 17.47 -5.38 13.94
C ILE A 445 16.82 -4.89 12.64
N GLY A 446 16.83 -5.72 11.60
CA GLY A 446 16.36 -5.39 10.26
C GLY A 446 17.49 -5.14 9.28
N LEU A 447 17.25 -5.57 8.03
CA LEU A 447 18.27 -5.59 6.99
C LEU A 447 18.64 -4.20 6.45
N ASN A 448 17.78 -3.18 6.66
CA ASN A 448 18.16 -1.81 6.34
C ASN A 448 19.40 -1.37 7.12
N ILE A 449 19.46 -1.71 8.40
CA ILE A 449 20.60 -1.39 9.27
C ILE A 449 21.72 -2.39 9.06
N ALA A 450 21.41 -3.69 9.09
CA ALA A 450 22.41 -4.73 9.10
C ALA A 450 23.25 -4.81 7.81
N GLU A 451 22.67 -4.50 6.65
CA GLU A 451 23.33 -4.58 5.35
C GLU A 451 23.61 -3.21 4.72
N HIS A 452 22.88 -2.14 5.10
CA HIS A 452 23.00 -0.83 4.47
C HIS A 452 23.35 0.30 5.45
N GLY A 453 23.36 0.05 6.77
CA GLY A 453 23.66 1.07 7.78
C GLY A 453 22.66 2.22 7.81
N THR A 454 21.44 2.01 7.31
CA THR A 454 20.46 3.08 7.06
C THR A 454 19.12 2.73 7.71
N HIS A 455 18.45 3.74 8.25
CA HIS A 455 17.08 3.63 8.76
C HIS A 455 16.08 4.18 7.74
N LEU A 456 14.84 3.72 7.80
CA LEU A 456 13.72 4.29 7.05
C LEU A 456 12.78 5.00 8.02
N GLY A 457 12.46 6.25 7.74
CA GLY A 457 11.57 7.06 8.56
C GLY A 457 12.07 7.22 10.00
N VAL A 458 11.16 7.09 10.97
CA VAL A 458 11.44 7.34 12.40
C VAL A 458 12.11 6.18 13.14
N GLY A 459 12.49 5.10 12.46
CA GLY A 459 12.97 3.86 13.09
C GLY A 459 14.16 4.04 14.03
N HIS A 460 15.10 4.93 13.73
CA HIS A 460 16.23 5.20 14.59
C HIS A 460 15.82 5.92 15.90
N VAL A 461 14.77 6.73 15.85
CA VAL A 461 14.21 7.39 17.06
C VAL A 461 13.45 6.38 17.91
N GLU A 462 12.68 5.48 17.26
CA GLU A 462 11.94 4.39 17.93
C GLU A 462 12.92 3.46 18.68
N ASP A 463 14.03 3.07 18.03
CA ASP A 463 15.06 2.22 18.61
C ASP A 463 15.73 2.91 19.83
N ALA A 464 16.03 4.20 19.70
CA ALA A 464 16.60 4.99 20.79
C ALA A 464 15.62 5.15 21.97
N LEU A 465 14.34 5.40 21.68
CA LEU A 465 13.29 5.44 22.71
C LEU A 465 13.11 4.09 23.40
N SER A 466 13.16 2.98 22.64
CA SER A 466 13.06 1.62 23.18
C SER A 466 14.23 1.32 24.13
N LYS A 467 15.46 1.73 23.77
CA LYS A 467 16.63 1.63 24.65
C LYS A 467 16.45 2.47 25.91
N LEU A 468 15.92 3.68 25.78
CA LEU A 468 15.64 4.57 26.89
C LEU A 468 14.62 3.95 27.86
N VAL A 469 13.49 3.46 27.34
CA VAL A 469 12.43 2.81 28.14
C VAL A 469 12.92 1.54 28.84
N SER A 470 13.77 0.77 28.17
CA SER A 470 14.35 -0.46 28.73
C SER A 470 15.52 -0.20 29.71
N GLY A 471 15.89 1.04 29.96
CA GLY A 471 17.00 1.42 30.82
C GLY A 471 18.40 1.06 30.28
N LYS A 472 18.50 0.82 28.98
CA LYS A 472 19.75 0.45 28.28
C LYS A 472 20.38 1.63 27.53
N ALA A 473 19.75 2.81 27.55
CA ALA A 473 20.29 3.98 26.88
C ALA A 473 21.37 4.65 27.74
N ASP A 474 22.44 5.10 27.10
CA ASP A 474 23.35 6.07 27.71
C ASP A 474 22.71 7.46 27.62
N LEU A 475 22.62 8.18 28.73
CA LEU A 475 22.09 9.54 28.77
C LEU A 475 22.93 10.54 27.96
N GLY A 476 24.16 10.16 27.59
CA GLY A 476 25.05 10.92 26.71
C GLY A 476 24.78 10.72 25.24
N ASP A 477 24.04 9.65 24.84
CA ASP A 477 23.78 9.34 23.46
C ASP A 477 22.91 10.42 22.79
N ARG A 478 23.30 10.80 21.58
CA ARG A 478 22.54 11.71 20.72
C ARG A 478 22.42 11.11 19.35
N LEU A 479 21.25 11.25 18.75
CA LEU A 479 20.99 10.83 17.38
C LEU A 479 21.52 11.88 16.40
N ALA A 480 22.12 11.41 15.31
CA ALA A 480 22.49 12.29 14.21
C ALA A 480 21.23 12.93 13.60
N VAL A 481 21.29 14.23 13.36
CA VAL A 481 20.21 14.98 12.73
C VAL A 481 20.53 15.13 11.26
N ASP A 482 19.78 14.43 10.39
CA ASP A 482 19.90 14.57 8.95
C ASP A 482 18.89 15.63 8.47
N PRO A 483 19.38 16.79 7.96
CA PRO A 483 18.50 17.84 7.50
C PRO A 483 17.63 17.39 6.31
N GLY A 484 16.30 17.58 6.45
CA GLY A 484 15.34 17.18 5.42
C GLY A 484 14.82 15.74 5.53
N ASP A 485 15.29 14.97 6.52
CA ASP A 485 14.71 13.67 6.84
C ASP A 485 13.33 13.84 7.51
N GLU A 486 12.42 12.90 7.25
CA GLU A 486 11.09 12.84 7.88
C GLU A 486 11.20 12.77 9.42
N ALA A 487 12.25 12.17 9.94
CA ALA A 487 12.52 12.05 11.35
C ALA A 487 13.23 13.28 11.95
N GLU A 488 13.68 14.26 11.16
CA GLU A 488 14.48 15.41 11.65
C GLU A 488 13.88 16.05 12.90
N LYS A 489 12.59 16.34 12.84
CA LYS A 489 11.89 17.00 13.97
C LYS A 489 11.84 16.10 15.21
N LEU A 490 11.59 14.80 15.04
CA LEU A 490 11.55 13.83 16.13
C LEU A 490 12.95 13.61 16.72
N THR A 491 13.96 13.53 15.86
CA THR A 491 15.37 13.41 16.26
C THR A 491 15.80 14.61 17.09
N ARG A 492 15.46 15.83 16.67
CA ARG A 492 15.72 17.06 17.45
C ARG A 492 14.98 17.07 18.79
N LEU A 493 13.71 16.62 18.80
CA LEU A 493 12.92 16.50 20.02
C LEU A 493 13.50 15.45 20.98
N PHE A 494 13.92 14.30 20.45
CA PHE A 494 14.60 13.27 21.24
C PHE A 494 15.89 13.79 21.84
N ASN A 495 16.76 14.43 21.05
CA ASN A 495 18.00 15.00 21.54
C ASN A 495 17.74 16.09 22.62
N SER A 496 16.72 16.94 22.40
CA SER A 496 16.32 17.93 23.39
C SER A 496 15.79 17.30 24.68
N LEU A 497 15.04 16.18 24.56
CA LEU A 497 14.61 15.42 25.74
C LEU A 497 15.80 14.84 26.50
N MET A 498 16.77 14.26 25.79
CA MET A 498 17.99 13.72 26.39
C MET A 498 18.83 14.83 27.06
N ASP A 499 18.91 16.03 26.42
CA ASP A 499 19.56 17.20 27.03
C ASP A 499 18.89 17.62 28.36
N ASN A 500 17.55 17.66 28.34
CA ASN A 500 16.78 18.00 29.53
C ASN A 500 16.97 16.96 30.65
N ILE A 501 16.89 15.66 30.32
CA ILE A 501 17.10 14.56 31.27
C ILE A 501 18.53 14.67 31.86
N GLN A 502 19.53 14.83 31.01
CA GLN A 502 20.93 14.92 31.42
C GLN A 502 21.19 16.18 32.28
N GLN A 503 20.57 17.33 31.93
CA GLN A 503 20.64 18.56 32.70
C GLN A 503 19.95 18.42 34.06
N GLN A 504 18.78 17.77 34.10
CA GLN A 504 18.08 17.45 35.33
C GLN A 504 18.93 16.55 36.25
N GLU A 505 19.56 15.52 35.66
CA GLU A 505 20.41 14.60 36.43
C GLU A 505 21.68 15.29 36.95
N ARG A 506 22.29 16.19 36.15
CA ARG A 506 23.42 17.05 36.60
C ARG A 506 22.98 18.02 37.68
N SER A 507 21.87 18.72 37.44
CA SER A 507 21.35 19.67 38.46
C SER A 507 20.97 18.95 39.74
N ARG A 508 20.44 17.73 39.62
CA ARG A 508 20.16 16.88 40.78
C ARG A 508 21.42 16.49 41.54
N SER A 509 22.45 16.05 40.81
CA SER A 509 23.72 15.66 41.45
C SER A 509 24.48 16.84 42.07
N GLU A 510 24.41 18.03 41.43
CA GLU A 510 24.97 19.27 42.00
C GLU A 510 24.20 19.73 43.24
N LEU A 511 22.86 19.61 43.21
CA LEU A 511 22.00 19.92 44.33
C LEU A 511 22.26 18.95 45.50
N GLU A 512 22.41 17.66 45.22
CA GLU A 512 22.76 16.63 46.20
C GLU A 512 24.15 16.88 46.85
N ALA A 513 25.10 17.46 46.09
CA ALA A 513 26.40 17.83 46.58
C ALA A 513 26.34 19.09 47.48
N GLN A 514 25.55 20.11 47.13
CA GLN A 514 25.36 21.33 47.91
C GLN A 514 24.49 21.13 49.15
N VAL A 515 23.49 20.21 49.03
CA VAL A 515 22.55 19.91 50.14
C VAL A 515 23.21 19.09 51.26
N ARG A 516 24.30 18.38 50.96
CA ARG A 516 25.05 17.64 51.98
C ARG A 516 25.71 18.53 53.03
N ASP A 517 25.94 19.79 52.72
CA ASP A 517 26.63 20.77 53.61
C ASP A 517 25.68 21.74 54.35
N GLN A 518 24.40 21.79 53.99
CA GLN A 518 23.42 22.70 54.64
C GLN A 518 22.15 21.96 55.06
N GLU A 519 22.35 21.19 56.09
CA GLU A 519 21.46 20.45 56.99
C GLU A 519 19.98 20.54 57.13
N GLU A 520 19.55 19.41 57.31
CA GLU A 520 18.30 18.72 57.76
C GLU A 520 17.04 19.58 58.06
N ALA A 521 17.08 20.81 58.49
CA ALA A 521 15.88 21.62 58.77
C ALA A 521 15.32 22.34 57.52
N ASP A 522 16.19 22.84 56.60
CA ASP A 522 15.77 23.52 55.38
C ASP A 522 15.39 22.52 54.27
N ARG A 523 15.80 21.30 54.41
CA ARG A 523 15.62 20.21 53.40
C ARG A 523 14.16 19.86 53.17
N VAL A 524 13.33 19.79 54.20
CA VAL A 524 11.93 19.45 54.09
C VAL A 524 11.13 20.61 53.47
N THR A 525 11.44 21.85 53.84
CA THR A 525 10.75 23.02 53.32
C THR A 525 11.15 23.32 51.88
N ALA A 526 12.44 23.16 51.52
CA ALA A 526 12.92 23.35 50.16
C ALA A 526 12.36 22.31 49.19
N LEU A 527 12.30 21.02 49.59
CA LEU A 527 11.68 19.94 48.81
C LEU A 527 10.16 20.13 48.63
N ALA A 528 9.50 20.57 49.72
CA ALA A 528 8.05 20.81 49.63
C ALA A 528 7.70 21.98 48.71
N ASN A 529 8.55 22.99 48.60
CA ASN A 529 8.33 24.17 47.73
C ASN A 529 8.79 23.93 46.28
N ALA A 530 9.64 22.95 46.03
CA ALA A 530 10.06 22.57 44.66
C ALA A 530 9.03 21.71 43.91
N THR A 531 8.02 21.19 44.58
CA THR A 531 6.95 20.42 43.94
C THR A 531 5.87 21.35 43.40
N PHE A 532 5.31 21.02 42.24
CA PHE A 532 4.11 21.70 41.71
C PHE A 532 2.84 21.29 42.45
N GLU A 533 2.94 20.39 43.40
CA GLU A 533 1.81 19.88 44.17
C GLU A 533 1.68 20.60 45.49
N ALA A 534 0.47 20.86 45.92
CA ALA A 534 0.21 21.45 47.23
C ALA A 534 0.51 20.46 48.36
N ILE A 535 1.43 20.74 49.23
CA ILE A 535 1.81 19.85 50.34
C ILE A 535 1.39 20.50 51.63
N VAL A 536 0.77 19.74 52.51
CA VAL A 536 0.43 20.17 53.86
C VAL A 536 0.91 19.13 54.89
N MET A 537 1.52 19.59 55.94
CA MET A 537 1.91 18.79 57.09
C MET A 537 0.94 19.03 58.24
N HIS A 538 0.41 17.94 58.79
CA HIS A 538 -0.52 18.04 59.92
C HIS A 538 -0.31 16.94 60.96
N GLU A 539 -0.64 17.23 62.20
CA GLU A 539 -0.66 16.27 63.32
C GLU A 539 -2.09 16.19 63.87
N GLY A 540 -2.66 14.99 63.84
CA GLY A 540 -4.05 14.82 64.28
C GLY A 540 -5.07 15.69 63.54
N GLY A 541 -4.81 16.10 62.32
CA GLY A 541 -5.66 16.96 61.50
C GLY A 541 -5.38 18.47 61.69
N MET A 542 -4.48 18.85 62.60
CA MET A 542 -4.06 20.25 62.82
C MET A 542 -2.85 20.58 61.93
N ILE A 543 -2.94 21.61 61.12
CA ILE A 543 -1.90 22.04 60.17
C ILE A 543 -0.67 22.54 60.94
N ILE A 544 0.50 21.99 60.62
CA ILE A 544 1.80 22.36 61.20
C ILE A 544 2.58 23.24 60.22
N ASP A 545 2.58 22.86 58.95
CA ASP A 545 3.29 23.55 57.88
C ASP A 545 2.69 23.22 56.51
N GLY A 546 3.05 23.98 55.50
CA GLY A 546 2.64 23.71 54.12
C GLY A 546 3.44 24.53 53.13
N ASN A 547 3.54 24.04 51.92
CA ASN A 547 4.27 24.70 50.86
C ASN A 547 3.48 25.87 50.23
N GLU A 548 4.16 26.66 49.39
CA GLU A 548 3.55 27.78 48.67
C GLU A 548 2.40 27.35 47.79
N GLN A 549 2.44 26.15 47.18
CA GLN A 549 1.34 25.61 46.37
C GLN A 549 0.09 25.33 47.21
N PHE A 550 0.26 25.00 48.47
CA PHE A 550 -0.87 24.87 49.41
C PHE A 550 -1.50 26.23 49.69
N GLU A 551 -0.69 27.31 49.80
CA GLU A 551 -1.20 28.68 49.89
C GLU A 551 -1.98 29.07 48.62
N VAL A 552 -1.44 28.77 47.43
CA VAL A 552 -2.10 29.05 46.14
C VAL A 552 -3.39 28.26 46.00
N LEU A 553 -3.34 26.98 46.35
CA LEU A 553 -4.51 26.09 46.26
C LEU A 553 -5.63 26.55 47.19
N THR A 554 -5.32 26.89 48.41
CA THR A 554 -6.29 27.34 49.44
C THR A 554 -6.65 28.83 49.36
N ALA A 555 -5.83 29.64 48.63
CA ALA A 555 -5.87 31.09 48.62
C ALA A 555 -5.69 31.69 50.02
N ARG A 556 -4.90 31.04 50.89
CA ARG A 556 -4.57 31.50 52.27
C ARG A 556 -3.07 31.36 52.54
N LYS A 557 -2.51 32.23 53.33
CA LYS A 557 -1.12 32.14 53.73
C LYS A 557 -0.90 31.06 54.79
N ILE A 558 0.19 30.29 54.69
CA ILE A 558 0.46 29.16 55.62
C ILE A 558 0.48 29.62 57.07
N ARG A 559 1.03 30.80 57.35
CA ARG A 559 1.07 31.43 58.70
C ARG A 559 -0.33 31.59 59.31
N ASP A 560 -1.39 31.75 58.46
CA ASP A 560 -2.77 31.96 58.89
C ASP A 560 -3.49 30.59 59.02
N LEU A 561 -2.90 29.54 58.47
CA LEU A 561 -3.43 28.16 58.47
C LEU A 561 -2.79 27.28 59.56
N VAL A 562 -1.57 27.60 59.97
CA VAL A 562 -0.87 26.83 61.03
C VAL A 562 -1.71 26.87 62.32
N GLY A 563 -2.01 25.67 62.86
CA GLY A 563 -2.85 25.51 64.07
C GLY A 563 -4.36 25.49 63.79
N THR A 564 -4.82 25.55 62.51
CA THR A 564 -6.24 25.32 62.14
C THR A 564 -6.46 23.86 61.71
N SER A 565 -7.71 23.43 61.70
CA SER A 565 -8.05 22.08 61.24
C SER A 565 -8.10 21.98 59.71
N ILE A 566 -7.54 20.91 59.14
CA ILE A 566 -7.65 20.62 57.71
C ILE A 566 -9.12 20.37 57.27
N LEU A 567 -9.99 19.99 58.19
CA LEU A 567 -11.41 19.81 57.96
C LEU A 567 -12.14 21.10 57.62
N ASP A 568 -11.58 22.27 57.99
CA ASP A 568 -12.13 23.58 57.67
C ASP A 568 -11.86 24.02 56.25
N LEU A 569 -11.02 23.30 55.53
CA LEU A 569 -10.60 23.60 54.13
C LEU A 569 -11.26 22.70 53.10
N VAL A 570 -12.12 21.76 53.48
CA VAL A 570 -12.72 20.79 52.57
C VAL A 570 -14.24 20.86 52.59
N ASP A 571 -14.86 20.43 51.45
CA ASP A 571 -16.30 20.32 51.38
C ASP A 571 -16.89 19.21 52.28
N GLU A 572 -18.21 19.09 52.36
CA GLU A 572 -18.88 18.10 53.20
C GLU A 572 -18.50 16.66 52.85
N THR A 573 -18.25 16.40 51.55
CA THR A 573 -17.80 15.10 51.08
C THR A 573 -16.39 14.79 51.57
N GLY A 574 -15.48 15.75 51.39
CA GLY A 574 -14.10 15.66 51.88
C GLY A 574 -14.05 15.50 53.41
N ARG A 575 -14.93 16.25 54.13
CA ARG A 575 -15.00 16.19 55.58
C ARG A 575 -15.36 14.81 56.10
N ARG A 576 -16.38 14.17 55.47
CA ARG A 576 -16.78 12.78 55.83
C ARG A 576 -15.67 11.79 55.53
N LEU A 577 -15.03 11.88 54.36
CA LEU A 577 -13.91 11.01 53.99
C LEU A 577 -12.74 11.09 54.93
N LEU A 578 -12.42 12.30 55.44
CA LEU A 578 -11.28 12.52 56.34
C LEU A 578 -11.59 12.14 57.81
N ILE A 579 -12.90 12.16 58.24
CA ILE A 579 -13.36 11.76 59.57
C ILE A 579 -13.47 10.24 59.66
N ASP A 580 -14.04 9.59 58.62
CA ASP A 580 -14.28 8.13 58.58
C ASP A 580 -12.98 7.34 58.54
N ASP A 581 -11.96 7.90 57.88
CA ASP A 581 -10.61 7.30 57.80
C ASP A 581 -9.56 8.39 57.77
N PRO A 582 -9.14 8.88 58.93
CA PRO A 582 -8.18 10.01 59.02
C PRO A 582 -6.75 9.65 58.63
N ASN A 583 -6.41 8.36 58.52
CA ASN A 583 -5.10 7.86 58.19
C ASN A 583 -5.15 6.76 57.11
N PRO A 584 -5.56 7.11 55.88
CA PRO A 584 -5.58 6.12 54.82
C PRO A 584 -4.19 5.61 54.50
N ALA A 585 -4.12 4.38 53.94
CA ALA A 585 -2.87 3.80 53.48
C ALA A 585 -2.16 4.73 52.47
N PRO A 586 -0.83 4.71 52.39
CA PRO A 586 -0.06 5.64 51.56
C PRO A 586 -0.44 5.67 50.07
N ASP A 587 -0.96 4.54 49.57
CA ASP A 587 -1.31 4.37 48.15
C ASP A 587 -2.78 4.70 47.83
N VAL A 588 -3.57 5.11 48.83
CA VAL A 588 -4.96 5.49 48.65
C VAL A 588 -5.07 6.95 48.29
N SER A 589 -5.51 7.20 47.06
CA SER A 589 -5.85 8.52 46.56
C SER A 589 -7.32 8.83 46.84
N ARG A 590 -7.64 10.03 47.18
CA ARG A 590 -9.01 10.51 47.43
C ARG A 590 -9.27 11.80 46.67
N GLU A 591 -10.34 11.80 45.89
CA GLU A 591 -10.84 13.01 45.25
C GLU A 591 -11.93 13.64 46.10
N PHE A 592 -11.75 14.92 46.39
CA PHE A 592 -12.75 15.79 47.06
C PHE A 592 -12.46 17.25 46.68
N GLN A 593 -13.22 18.20 47.24
CA GLN A 593 -13.08 19.61 46.92
C GLN A 593 -12.45 20.38 48.05
N ILE A 594 -11.46 21.22 47.74
CA ILE A 594 -11.01 22.28 48.65
C ILE A 594 -11.91 23.48 48.50
N VAL A 595 -12.31 24.05 49.65
CA VAL A 595 -13.11 25.27 49.73
C VAL A 595 -12.19 26.45 50.01
N ARG A 596 -12.10 27.39 49.09
CA ARG A 596 -11.34 28.61 49.22
C ARG A 596 -12.06 29.66 50.07
N MET A 597 -11.30 30.72 50.43
CA MET A 597 -11.87 31.81 51.22
C MET A 597 -12.98 32.60 50.53
N ASP A 598 -12.99 32.62 49.20
CA ASP A 598 -14.00 33.26 48.36
C ASP A 598 -15.24 32.36 48.10
N GLY A 599 -15.28 31.17 48.72
CA GLY A 599 -16.34 30.19 48.55
C GLY A 599 -16.22 29.34 47.26
N THR A 600 -15.21 29.56 46.42
CA THR A 600 -14.98 28.74 45.26
C THR A 600 -14.43 27.37 45.65
N THR A 601 -14.79 26.31 44.88
CA THR A 601 -14.31 24.97 45.14
C THR A 601 -13.36 24.50 44.05
N ILE A 602 -12.32 23.79 44.42
CA ILE A 602 -11.33 23.20 43.50
C ILE A 602 -11.36 21.68 43.71
N PRO A 603 -11.61 20.90 42.65
CA PRO A 603 -11.47 19.46 42.74
C PRO A 603 -10.01 19.08 42.84
N ILE A 604 -9.67 18.33 43.88
CA ILE A 604 -8.32 17.87 44.14
C ILE A 604 -8.24 16.36 44.29
N GLU A 605 -7.08 15.80 44.02
CA GLU A 605 -6.67 14.47 44.43
C GLU A 605 -5.69 14.60 45.61
N ALA A 606 -6.02 13.98 46.72
CA ALA A 606 -5.19 14.00 47.93
C ALA A 606 -4.59 12.63 48.21
N ARG A 607 -3.28 12.61 48.46
CA ARG A 607 -2.51 11.46 48.95
C ARG A 607 -1.68 11.87 50.15
N GLY A 608 -1.49 11.01 51.12
CA GLY A 608 -0.74 11.34 52.30
C GLY A 608 -0.02 10.17 52.93
N ARG A 609 1.12 10.48 53.61
CA ARG A 609 1.93 9.49 54.29
C ARG A 609 2.28 9.98 55.72
N ASN A 610 2.24 9.05 56.68
CA ASN A 610 2.68 9.30 58.05
C ASN A 610 4.20 9.12 58.14
N ILE A 611 4.86 10.06 58.76
CA ILE A 611 6.30 10.04 59.01
C ILE A 611 6.58 10.34 60.47
N GLU A 612 7.72 9.89 60.99
CA GLU A 612 8.24 10.31 62.25
C GLU A 612 9.22 11.49 62.03
N TYR A 613 8.92 12.66 62.54
CA TYR A 613 9.74 13.84 62.39
C TYR A 613 9.94 14.50 63.75
N ARG A 614 11.20 14.57 64.20
CA ARG A 614 11.59 15.14 65.52
C ARG A 614 10.80 14.47 66.65
N GLY A 615 10.62 13.15 66.62
CA GLY A 615 9.92 12.38 67.66
C GLY A 615 8.40 12.57 67.68
N ARG A 616 7.79 13.20 66.65
CA ARG A 616 6.35 13.35 66.46
C ARG A 616 5.87 12.60 65.25
N HIS A 617 4.66 12.01 65.32
CA HIS A 617 3.98 11.38 64.18
C HIS A 617 3.18 12.42 63.42
N ILE A 618 3.70 12.86 62.32
CA ILE A 618 3.07 13.85 61.44
C ILE A 618 2.64 13.17 60.13
N ARG A 619 1.56 13.66 59.53
CA ARG A 619 1.15 13.25 58.20
C ARG A 619 1.50 14.36 57.21
N ILE A 620 2.15 13.95 56.12
CA ILE A 620 2.34 14.77 54.94
C ILE A 620 1.29 14.40 53.91
N SER A 621 0.51 15.38 53.50
CA SER A 621 -0.53 15.20 52.45
C SER A 621 -0.18 16.03 51.24
N CYS A 622 -0.27 15.42 50.07
CA CYS A 622 -0.04 15.99 48.76
C CYS A 622 -1.39 16.15 48.06
N LEU A 623 -1.66 17.32 47.52
CA LEU A 623 -2.92 17.72 46.90
C LEU A 623 -2.65 18.18 45.48
N VAL A 624 -3.30 17.54 44.52
CA VAL A 624 -3.17 17.84 43.09
C VAL A 624 -4.44 18.49 42.57
N ASP A 625 -4.33 19.63 41.92
CA ASP A 625 -5.45 20.31 41.27
C ASP A 625 -5.85 19.58 40.01
N LEU A 626 -7.09 19.12 39.93
CA LEU A 626 -7.61 18.32 38.81
C LEU A 626 -8.31 19.15 37.71
N ARG A 627 -8.37 20.49 37.84
CA ARG A 627 -9.13 21.31 36.89
C ARG A 627 -8.64 21.19 35.46
N GLU A 628 -7.34 21.25 35.23
CA GLU A 628 -6.74 21.17 33.90
C GLU A 628 -6.93 19.77 33.29
N ARG A 629 -6.70 18.72 34.08
CA ARG A 629 -6.89 17.33 33.66
C ARG A 629 -8.32 17.04 33.24
N LYS A 630 -9.31 17.44 34.06
CA LYS A 630 -10.73 17.23 33.76
C LYS A 630 -11.17 18.04 32.53
N ALA A 631 -10.60 19.21 32.30
CA ALA A 631 -10.87 20.02 31.09
C ALA A 631 -10.28 19.39 29.81
N VAL A 632 -9.10 18.73 29.88
CA VAL A 632 -8.48 18.02 28.77
C VAL A 632 -9.23 16.73 28.47
N GLU A 633 -9.59 15.96 29.49
CA GLU A 633 -10.39 14.73 29.35
C GLU A 633 -11.75 15.03 28.71
N GLY A 634 -12.40 16.13 29.09
CA GLY A 634 -13.64 16.59 28.47
C GLY A 634 -13.49 16.93 26.99
N ARG A 635 -12.40 17.65 26.63
CA ARG A 635 -12.11 17.99 25.22
C ARG A 635 -11.76 16.76 24.39
N MET A 636 -10.96 15.83 24.94
CA MET A 636 -10.63 14.58 24.23
C MET A 636 -11.87 13.71 23.98
N ARG A 637 -12.77 13.63 24.98
CA ARG A 637 -14.03 12.88 24.82
C ARG A 637 -14.92 13.49 23.75
N HIS A 638 -14.98 14.82 23.69
CA HIS A 638 -15.74 15.51 22.66
C HIS A 638 -15.17 15.29 21.26
N LEU A 639 -13.86 15.40 21.07
CA LEU A 639 -13.17 15.15 19.79
C LEU A 639 -13.22 13.69 19.36
N ALA A 640 -13.32 12.76 20.28
CA ALA A 640 -13.45 11.34 19.97
C ALA A 640 -14.85 10.98 19.45
N GLN A 641 -15.87 11.79 19.73
CA GLN A 641 -17.27 11.49 19.45
C GLN A 641 -17.91 12.42 18.42
N HIS A 642 -17.29 13.57 18.09
CA HIS A 642 -17.84 14.54 17.17
C HIS A 642 -16.93 14.83 15.98
N ASP A 643 -17.51 15.16 14.84
CA ASP A 643 -16.79 15.59 13.64
C ASP A 643 -16.25 17.02 13.83
N PRO A 644 -14.95 17.27 13.64
CA PRO A 644 -14.35 18.57 13.92
C PRO A 644 -14.78 19.69 12.95
N LEU A 645 -15.30 19.36 11.77
CA LEU A 645 -15.74 20.33 10.77
C LEU A 645 -17.16 20.80 11.02
N THR A 646 -18.04 19.87 11.40
CA THR A 646 -19.49 20.08 11.49
C THR A 646 -19.99 20.15 12.92
N GLY A 647 -19.28 19.61 13.88
CA GLY A 647 -19.68 19.56 15.29
C GLY A 647 -20.76 18.50 15.63
N ILE A 648 -21.37 17.85 14.62
CA ILE A 648 -22.31 16.76 14.86
C ILE A 648 -21.58 15.47 15.20
N ALA A 649 -22.30 14.39 15.51
CA ALA A 649 -21.69 13.08 15.80
C ALA A 649 -20.77 12.62 14.66
N ASN A 650 -19.66 12.00 15.00
CA ASN A 650 -18.81 11.34 14.04
C ASN A 650 -19.25 9.88 13.81
N ARG A 651 -18.58 9.18 12.90
CA ARG A 651 -18.85 7.77 12.61
C ARG A 651 -18.83 6.89 13.86
N ALA A 652 -17.93 7.16 14.82
CA ALA A 652 -17.80 6.35 16.03
C ALA A 652 -19.04 6.48 16.92
N LEU A 653 -19.44 7.72 17.21
CA LEU A 653 -20.65 7.99 18.01
C LEU A 653 -21.91 7.52 17.30
N PHE A 654 -21.98 7.66 15.97
CA PHE A 654 -23.09 7.14 15.17
C PHE A 654 -23.25 5.63 15.34
N THR A 655 -22.15 4.88 15.15
CA THR A 655 -22.18 3.42 15.24
C THR A 655 -22.56 2.94 16.64
N GLU A 656 -22.00 3.58 17.68
CA GLU A 656 -22.34 3.29 19.08
C GLU A 656 -23.83 3.55 19.38
N THR A 657 -24.33 4.70 18.94
CA THR A 657 -25.73 5.11 19.17
C THR A 657 -26.71 4.26 18.38
N LEU A 658 -26.39 3.95 17.11
CA LEU A 658 -27.24 3.10 16.29
C LEU A 658 -27.30 1.68 16.85
N ALA A 659 -26.18 1.13 17.31
CA ALA A 659 -26.17 -0.18 17.97
C ALA A 659 -27.06 -0.22 19.21
N ALA A 660 -27.07 0.86 19.99
CA ALA A 660 -27.95 0.98 21.15
C ALA A 660 -29.43 1.06 20.75
N HIS A 661 -29.76 1.78 19.68
CA HIS A 661 -31.13 1.89 19.17
C HIS A 661 -31.61 0.55 18.56
N VAL A 662 -30.75 -0.14 17.80
CA VAL A 662 -31.06 -1.47 17.24
C VAL A 662 -31.31 -2.48 18.35
N ALA A 663 -30.52 -2.46 19.42
CA ALA A 663 -30.76 -3.31 20.59
C ALA A 663 -32.14 -3.03 21.26
N GLN A 664 -32.47 -1.75 21.41
CA GLN A 664 -33.77 -1.32 21.96
C GLN A 664 -34.95 -1.63 21.01
N ALA A 665 -34.70 -1.53 19.68
CA ALA A 665 -35.69 -1.82 18.66
C ALA A 665 -36.13 -3.29 18.70
N ASN A 666 -35.19 -4.20 18.96
CA ASN A 666 -35.48 -5.62 19.15
C ASN A 666 -36.28 -5.91 20.41
N ASP A 667 -36.35 -4.99 21.39
CA ASP A 667 -37.17 -5.05 22.60
C ASP A 667 -38.55 -4.35 22.43
N GLY A 668 -38.89 -3.93 21.22
CA GLY A 668 -40.19 -3.34 20.88
C GLY A 668 -40.20 -1.83 20.60
N TRP A 669 -39.05 -1.17 20.60
CA TRP A 669 -38.91 0.24 20.24
C TRP A 669 -38.33 0.35 18.81
N GLY A 670 -39.12 0.72 17.81
CA GLY A 670 -38.65 0.85 16.43
C GLY A 670 -37.64 1.97 16.27
N CYS A 671 -36.64 1.77 15.44
CA CYS A 671 -35.73 2.83 14.99
C CYS A 671 -35.51 2.79 13.46
N GLY A 672 -35.22 3.97 12.90
CA GLY A 672 -34.86 4.10 11.48
C GLY A 672 -33.46 4.64 11.29
N VAL A 673 -32.81 4.24 10.24
CA VAL A 673 -31.57 4.84 9.77
C VAL A 673 -31.75 5.40 8.38
N LEU A 674 -31.23 6.61 8.15
CA LEU A 674 -31.09 7.22 6.83
C LEU A 674 -29.62 7.43 6.54
N LEU A 675 -29.19 7.01 5.36
CA LEU A 675 -27.88 7.36 4.81
C LEU A 675 -28.07 8.43 3.76
N VAL A 676 -27.35 9.50 3.91
CA VAL A 676 -27.52 10.75 3.18
C VAL A 676 -26.19 11.10 2.50
N ASP A 677 -26.22 11.36 1.21
CA ASP A 677 -25.07 11.64 0.38
C ASP A 677 -25.29 12.89 -0.46
N LEU A 678 -24.34 13.79 -0.48
CA LEU A 678 -24.46 15.05 -1.24
C LEU A 678 -24.17 14.80 -2.71
N ASP A 679 -25.19 14.98 -3.55
CA ASP A 679 -25.09 14.75 -4.99
C ASP A 679 -24.06 15.69 -5.63
N HIS A 680 -23.12 15.12 -6.38
CA HIS A 680 -22.09 15.87 -7.11
C HIS A 680 -21.20 16.76 -6.23
N PHE A 681 -21.04 16.44 -4.94
CA PHE A 681 -20.21 17.22 -4.03
C PHE A 681 -18.74 17.35 -4.50
N LYS A 682 -18.22 16.34 -5.18
CA LYS A 682 -16.90 16.42 -5.80
C LYS A 682 -16.81 17.57 -6.81
N ASP A 683 -17.86 17.76 -7.62
CA ASP A 683 -17.90 18.86 -8.59
C ASP A 683 -17.91 20.22 -7.89
N VAL A 684 -18.53 20.31 -6.70
CA VAL A 684 -18.47 21.52 -5.86
C VAL A 684 -17.04 21.82 -5.43
N ASN A 685 -16.30 20.81 -4.95
CA ASN A 685 -14.90 20.98 -4.57
C ASN A 685 -14.01 21.33 -5.77
N ASP A 686 -14.24 20.70 -6.91
CA ASP A 686 -13.43 20.89 -8.12
C ASP A 686 -13.67 22.26 -8.76
N LEU A 687 -14.91 22.81 -8.68
CA LEU A 687 -15.28 24.10 -9.26
C LEU A 687 -15.05 25.29 -8.31
N TYR A 688 -15.33 25.13 -7.01
CA TYR A 688 -15.34 26.22 -6.04
C TYR A 688 -14.27 26.10 -4.96
N GLY A 689 -13.49 24.99 -4.96
CA GLY A 689 -12.43 24.73 -4.00
C GLY A 689 -12.93 24.15 -2.67
N HIS A 690 -12.02 23.50 -1.95
CA HIS A 690 -12.32 22.84 -0.66
C HIS A 690 -12.94 23.73 0.42
N PRO A 691 -12.58 25.02 0.54
CA PRO A 691 -13.24 25.88 1.53
C PRO A 691 -14.74 26.08 1.27
N ALA A 692 -15.16 26.12 0.00
CA ALA A 692 -16.57 26.20 -0.36
C ALA A 692 -17.28 24.86 -0.09
N GLY A 693 -16.62 23.74 -0.37
CA GLY A 693 -17.10 22.42 0.00
C GLY A 693 -17.26 22.24 1.51
N ASP A 694 -16.31 22.72 2.30
CA ASP A 694 -16.41 22.70 3.77
C ASP A 694 -17.62 23.48 4.27
N GLU A 695 -17.94 24.62 3.64
CA GLU A 695 -19.13 25.39 4.01
C GLU A 695 -20.43 24.70 3.61
N VAL A 696 -20.44 24.04 2.43
CA VAL A 696 -21.57 23.19 2.02
C VAL A 696 -21.76 22.04 3.05
N ILE A 697 -20.70 21.42 3.52
CA ILE A 697 -20.77 20.36 4.55
C ILE A 697 -21.30 20.90 5.88
N ARG A 698 -20.85 22.09 6.34
CA ARG A 698 -21.36 22.71 7.57
C ARG A 698 -22.84 23.06 7.44
N GLU A 699 -23.21 23.65 6.33
CA GLU A 699 -24.62 24.00 6.08
C GLU A 699 -25.49 22.75 5.90
N ALA A 700 -24.99 21.69 5.27
CA ALA A 700 -25.66 20.41 5.16
C ALA A 700 -25.94 19.80 6.55
N SER A 701 -24.94 19.80 7.43
CA SER A 701 -25.10 19.29 8.81
C SER A 701 -26.10 20.13 9.61
N ARG A 702 -26.13 21.45 9.42
CA ARG A 702 -27.12 22.33 10.04
C ARG A 702 -28.53 22.01 9.57
N ARG A 703 -28.75 21.85 8.26
CA ARG A 703 -30.04 21.48 7.68
C ARG A 703 -30.53 20.13 8.13
N LEU A 704 -29.61 19.15 8.20
CA LEU A 704 -29.92 17.83 8.76
C LEU A 704 -30.44 17.97 10.20
N THR A 705 -29.69 18.68 11.03
CA THR A 705 -30.04 18.84 12.46
C THR A 705 -31.35 19.62 12.66
N GLU A 706 -31.67 20.61 11.83
CA GLU A 706 -32.90 21.39 11.94
C GLU A 706 -34.19 20.62 11.60
N VAL A 707 -34.09 19.61 10.75
CA VAL A 707 -35.21 18.76 10.36
C VAL A 707 -35.52 17.70 11.42
N LEU A 708 -34.55 17.35 12.27
CA LEU A 708 -34.61 16.26 13.20
C LEU A 708 -35.26 16.63 14.54
N GLY A 709 -35.87 15.65 15.17
CA GLY A 709 -36.46 15.74 16.50
C GLY A 709 -35.48 15.51 17.64
N PRO A 710 -35.90 15.69 18.89
CA PRO A 710 -35.01 15.54 20.05
C PRO A 710 -34.52 14.11 20.29
N SER A 711 -35.20 13.11 19.72
CA SER A 711 -34.84 11.70 19.81
C SER A 711 -33.94 11.22 18.65
N ASP A 712 -33.69 12.10 17.69
CA ASP A 712 -32.98 11.75 16.48
C ASP A 712 -31.54 12.26 16.53
N MET A 713 -30.65 11.65 15.76
CA MET A 713 -29.26 12.07 15.71
C MET A 713 -28.78 12.18 14.28
N ALA A 714 -28.14 13.31 13.96
CA ALA A 714 -27.35 13.45 12.74
C ALA A 714 -25.87 13.16 13.01
N ALA A 715 -25.22 12.49 12.06
CA ALA A 715 -23.82 12.20 12.10
C ALA A 715 -23.18 12.41 10.73
N ARG A 716 -21.89 12.72 10.72
CA ARG A 716 -21.08 12.70 9.51
C ARG A 716 -20.19 11.47 9.49
N LEU A 717 -20.33 10.64 8.45
CA LEU A 717 -19.57 9.39 8.33
C LEU A 717 -18.20 9.61 7.69
N GLY A 718 -18.06 10.65 6.87
CA GLY A 718 -16.82 11.06 6.23
C GLY A 718 -17.08 11.68 4.85
N GLY A 719 -16.21 12.57 4.39
CA GLY A 719 -16.40 13.23 3.09
C GLY A 719 -17.73 13.99 3.02
N ASP A 720 -18.56 13.63 2.08
CA ASP A 720 -19.91 14.10 1.77
C ASP A 720 -21.03 13.21 2.31
N GLU A 721 -20.68 12.16 3.04
CA GLU A 721 -21.63 11.20 3.59
C GLU A 721 -22.07 11.56 5.01
N PHE A 722 -23.37 11.60 5.19
CA PHE A 722 -24.01 11.76 6.49
C PHE A 722 -24.92 10.58 6.80
N ALA A 723 -25.25 10.45 8.04
CA ALA A 723 -26.24 9.48 8.52
C ALA A 723 -27.17 10.11 9.53
N VAL A 724 -28.39 9.60 9.59
CA VAL A 724 -29.38 10.02 10.56
C VAL A 724 -29.95 8.79 11.25
N ILE A 725 -30.01 8.83 12.56
CA ILE A 725 -30.76 7.88 13.37
C ILE A 725 -32.09 8.53 13.74
N LEU A 726 -33.19 7.86 13.45
CA LEU A 726 -34.54 8.24 13.88
C LEU A 726 -34.92 7.37 15.06
N GLY A 727 -34.96 7.98 16.23
CA GLY A 727 -35.46 7.33 17.43
C GLY A 727 -36.98 7.20 17.40
N ASN A 728 -37.51 6.08 17.86
CA ASN A 728 -38.97 5.83 17.92
C ASN A 728 -39.67 5.87 16.53
N CYS A 729 -38.99 5.29 15.52
CA CYS A 729 -39.48 5.17 14.14
C CYS A 729 -40.03 3.75 13.93
N HIS A 730 -41.35 3.64 13.76
CA HIS A 730 -42.06 2.33 13.75
C HIS A 730 -42.64 2.01 12.37
N PHE A 731 -42.75 2.96 11.48
CA PHE A 731 -43.45 2.78 10.19
C PHE A 731 -42.67 3.43 9.09
N GLU A 732 -42.63 2.81 7.91
CA GLU A 732 -41.97 3.30 6.71
C GLU A 732 -42.40 4.72 6.33
N ALA A 733 -43.69 5.06 6.53
CA ALA A 733 -44.21 6.41 6.31
C ALA A 733 -43.53 7.49 7.16
N GLN A 734 -43.00 7.15 8.36
CA GLN A 734 -42.26 8.12 9.18
C GLN A 734 -40.87 8.35 8.60
N LEU A 735 -40.21 7.28 8.15
CA LEU A 735 -38.92 7.33 7.47
C LEU A 735 -39.02 8.15 6.17
N GLU A 736 -40.06 7.90 5.35
CA GLU A 736 -40.34 8.63 4.13
C GLU A 736 -40.63 10.10 4.40
N ASP A 737 -41.37 10.43 5.45
CA ASP A 737 -41.67 11.82 5.79
C ASP A 737 -40.41 12.61 6.14
N VAL A 738 -39.54 12.05 6.97
CA VAL A 738 -38.27 12.68 7.32
C VAL A 738 -37.37 12.79 6.08
N SER A 739 -37.29 11.77 5.25
CA SER A 739 -36.52 11.79 4.00
C SER A 739 -37.03 12.90 3.06
N ARG A 740 -38.33 13.03 2.90
CA ARG A 740 -38.93 14.08 2.08
C ARG A 740 -38.64 15.49 2.62
N ARG A 741 -38.72 15.69 3.93
CA ARG A 741 -38.39 16.96 4.58
C ARG A 741 -36.92 17.32 4.42
N LEU A 742 -36.05 16.32 4.54
CA LEU A 742 -34.61 16.46 4.29
C LEU A 742 -34.37 16.87 2.81
N ILE A 743 -34.89 16.12 1.85
CA ILE A 743 -34.74 16.43 0.42
C ILE A 743 -35.28 17.87 0.12
N GLU A 744 -36.41 18.28 0.69
CA GLU A 744 -36.94 19.62 0.50
C GLU A 744 -36.04 20.69 1.10
N SER A 745 -35.40 20.44 2.25
CA SER A 745 -34.46 21.38 2.86
C SER A 745 -33.22 21.61 1.99
N PHE A 746 -32.78 20.56 1.25
CA PHE A 746 -31.62 20.63 0.36
C PHE A 746 -31.92 21.25 -1.03
N ARG A 747 -33.17 21.47 -1.39
CA ARG A 747 -33.53 22.25 -2.60
C ARG A 747 -33.11 23.72 -2.53
N GLN A 748 -32.97 24.27 -1.32
CA GLN A 748 -32.45 25.60 -1.11
C GLN A 748 -30.97 25.67 -1.47
N PRO A 749 -30.53 26.62 -2.26
CA PRO A 749 -29.10 26.78 -2.56
C PRO A 749 -28.30 27.00 -1.28
N PHE A 750 -27.07 26.48 -1.29
CA PHE A 750 -26.10 26.69 -0.23
C PHE A 750 -25.42 28.04 -0.42
N ASP A 751 -25.35 28.84 0.63
CA ASP A 751 -24.58 30.09 0.64
C ASP A 751 -23.21 29.85 1.19
N THR A 752 -22.17 30.03 0.36
CA THR A 752 -20.78 29.80 0.76
C THR A 752 -20.13 31.00 1.46
N GLY A 753 -20.91 32.07 1.70
CA GLY A 753 -20.38 33.32 2.29
C GLY A 753 -19.52 34.17 1.34
N GLN A 754 -19.26 33.67 0.13
CA GLN A 754 -18.48 34.35 -0.91
C GLN A 754 -19.33 34.95 -2.03
N GLY A 755 -20.66 34.96 -1.83
CA GLY A 755 -21.61 35.55 -2.78
C GLY A 755 -22.11 34.58 -3.86
N GLU A 756 -21.65 33.36 -3.89
CA GLU A 756 -22.09 32.30 -4.79
C GLU A 756 -23.13 31.39 -4.11
N ARG A 757 -24.17 31.05 -4.84
CA ARG A 757 -25.23 30.12 -4.39
C ARG A 757 -25.08 28.78 -5.11
N ILE A 758 -24.59 27.78 -4.37
CA ILE A 758 -24.36 26.43 -4.88
C ILE A 758 -25.65 25.62 -4.74
N LYS A 759 -26.07 24.93 -5.80
CA LYS A 759 -27.13 23.93 -5.74
C LYS A 759 -26.47 22.56 -5.62
N CYS A 760 -26.69 21.89 -4.51
CA CYS A 760 -26.27 20.54 -4.26
C CYS A 760 -27.49 19.75 -3.81
N GLY A 761 -27.81 18.67 -4.54
CA GLY A 761 -28.87 17.76 -4.18
C GLY A 761 -28.45 16.81 -3.09
N VAL A 762 -29.36 15.93 -2.71
CA VAL A 762 -29.07 14.88 -1.74
C VAL A 762 -29.77 13.60 -2.12
N SER A 763 -29.02 12.50 -2.07
CA SER A 763 -29.52 11.15 -2.23
C SER A 763 -29.66 10.49 -0.86
N ILE A 764 -30.85 9.97 -0.58
CA ILE A 764 -31.16 9.39 0.73
C ILE A 764 -31.63 7.96 0.55
N GLY A 765 -30.99 7.03 1.26
CA GLY A 765 -31.44 5.66 1.44
C GLY A 765 -31.82 5.41 2.89
N GLY A 766 -32.84 4.61 3.14
CA GLY A 766 -33.31 4.40 4.49
C GLY A 766 -33.76 2.97 4.80
N ALA A 767 -33.62 2.57 6.05
CA ALA A 767 -34.07 1.28 6.54
C ALA A 767 -34.62 1.39 7.96
N LEU A 768 -35.52 0.48 8.30
CA LEU A 768 -36.20 0.37 9.61
C LEU A 768 -35.73 -0.88 10.37
N CYS A 769 -35.55 -0.72 11.66
CA CYS A 769 -35.32 -1.82 12.58
C CYS A 769 -36.54 -1.94 13.53
N PRO A 770 -37.10 -3.15 13.70
CA PRO A 770 -36.63 -4.45 13.19
C PRO A 770 -37.21 -4.87 11.84
N GLU A 771 -38.04 -4.07 11.19
CA GLU A 771 -38.85 -4.46 9.99
C GLU A 771 -37.96 -4.84 8.79
N HIS A 772 -36.93 -4.06 8.48
CA HIS A 772 -36.03 -4.33 7.33
C HIS A 772 -34.78 -5.13 7.72
N ALA A 773 -34.31 -4.98 8.95
CA ALA A 773 -33.17 -5.71 9.50
C ALA A 773 -33.15 -5.61 11.03
N GLY A 774 -32.65 -6.65 11.69
CA GLY A 774 -32.50 -6.74 13.14
C GLY A 774 -31.08 -6.59 13.65
N GLU A 775 -30.10 -6.52 12.75
CA GLU A 775 -28.68 -6.34 13.09
C GLU A 775 -28.13 -5.05 12.48
N LEU A 776 -27.13 -4.47 13.14
CA LEU A 776 -26.57 -3.16 12.79
C LEU A 776 -26.06 -3.10 11.34
N ASP A 777 -25.20 -4.05 10.96
CA ASP A 777 -24.56 -4.05 9.64
C ASP A 777 -25.55 -4.35 8.51
N GLU A 778 -26.54 -5.19 8.78
CA GLU A 778 -27.61 -5.48 7.84
C GLU A 778 -28.53 -4.26 7.66
N LEU A 779 -28.84 -3.54 8.72
CA LEU A 779 -29.66 -2.33 8.68
C LEU A 779 -28.99 -1.22 7.85
N ILE A 780 -27.70 -1.01 8.05
CA ILE A 780 -26.91 -0.05 7.25
C ILE A 780 -26.87 -0.49 5.78
N GLY A 781 -26.60 -1.77 5.52
CA GLY A 781 -26.56 -2.31 4.15
C GLY A 781 -27.93 -2.18 3.44
N ARG A 782 -29.04 -2.36 4.14
CA ARG A 782 -30.38 -2.12 3.58
C ARG A 782 -30.64 -0.66 3.26
N ALA A 783 -30.18 0.25 4.10
CA ALA A 783 -30.27 1.66 3.83
C ALA A 783 -29.44 2.09 2.62
N GLU A 784 -28.29 1.42 2.37
CA GLU A 784 -27.48 1.63 1.17
C GLU A 784 -28.12 1.08 -0.12
N GLU A 785 -28.76 -0.09 -0.06
CA GLU A 785 -29.43 -0.73 -1.21
C GLU A 785 -30.61 0.10 -1.75
N VAL A 786 -31.29 0.87 -0.92
CA VAL A 786 -32.46 1.69 -1.26
C VAL A 786 -32.04 3.08 -1.82
N ARG A 787 -30.76 3.41 -1.84
CA ARG A 787 -30.27 4.66 -2.48
C ARG A 787 -30.61 4.65 -3.98
N PRO A 788 -31.27 5.67 -4.53
CA PRO A 788 -31.49 5.75 -5.97
C PRO A 788 -30.17 5.95 -6.71
N GLU A 789 -29.79 5.02 -7.58
CA GLU A 789 -28.68 5.24 -8.51
C GLU A 789 -29.04 6.33 -9.54
N HIS A 790 -28.35 7.45 -9.48
CA HIS A 790 -28.18 8.49 -10.51
C HIS A 790 -29.41 9.26 -11.02
N VAL A 791 -29.49 10.52 -10.62
CA VAL A 791 -30.15 11.58 -11.40
C VAL A 791 -29.21 12.05 -12.54
N PRO A 792 -29.71 12.28 -13.81
CA PRO A 792 -28.87 12.61 -14.96
C PRO A 792 -28.17 13.97 -14.80
N ARG A 793 -26.93 14.06 -15.32
CA ARG A 793 -26.11 15.27 -15.40
C ARG A 793 -26.92 16.47 -15.89
N LEU A 794 -26.98 17.52 -15.09
CA LEU A 794 -27.40 18.84 -15.55
C LEU A 794 -26.29 19.45 -16.40
N SER A 795 -26.57 19.66 -17.69
CA SER A 795 -25.73 20.45 -18.58
C SER A 795 -25.65 21.90 -18.09
N PRO A 796 -24.50 22.59 -18.20
CA PRO A 796 -24.42 24.00 -17.80
C PRO A 796 -25.23 24.83 -18.79
N GLY A 797 -26.40 25.33 -18.32
CA GLY A 797 -27.19 26.34 -19.02
C GLY A 797 -26.55 27.70 -18.80
N HIS A 798 -26.11 28.33 -19.88
CA HIS A 798 -25.79 29.73 -19.92
C HIS A 798 -27.01 30.56 -19.58
N GLY A 799 -26.88 31.52 -18.63
CA GLY A 799 -27.85 32.52 -18.29
C GLY A 799 -27.40 33.34 -17.10
#